data_68c690e40b3da08bbb8e158ed9271061
#
_entry.id   68c690e40b3da08bbb8e158ed9271061
#
_cell.length_a   1.000
_cell.length_b   1.000
_cell.length_c   1.000
_cell.angle_alpha   90.00
_cell.angle_beta   90.00
_cell.angle_gamma   90.00
#
_symmetry.space_group_name_H-M   'P 1'
#
loop_
_entity.id
_entity.type
_entity.pdbx_description
1 polymer ?
#
loop_
_entity_poly.entity_id
_entity_poly.type
_entity_poly.pdbx_seq_one_letter_code
_entity_poly.pdbx_strand_id
1 'polypeptide(L)'
;MACNRQHSSIALLLLHSGCEIDIIVEEAGESALHCAAREGLTAVVQIMCACNCQVNTKTRDGLTALHIASRAGHTEIVRCLLLAGANPDLSNKDGVTPEIMALAEGFTDIAELLSKIKGDRRDMYIKQLTSSNLSFPRIKLKLLGSSGVGKSTLVETLKCGLFSSFFRRTRLGSSGTSSSSLKAKSNLIRQYSLPTPLSYTVSNPVFTKGISIQQVNIAGVGDVSIWDFSGYEPYYMVYDQFLGDTNCIHMVFFNLQDSFEEQLNQIFFWLSFLRARIVPQVPLGYCGKLPFTPKVVLIATHADKTACKKNTRGEYVSPTASRILARVQQMFQYDLDIVEHVFVLDTQVALSPDIKALKQQLYLMNSQIKNLPKHSGLLESMICQLPSWRRSTSSFPVLSWQQFMDHLRSKVNPLAGEEHLKILVQQLQLCGEIVYLESETSQDLIILSPKWLCEDIIGNLISHEKIIQSRITGCFTVDDFQLIYPETDALDLLQVLEALDLCTQCDNDGEIEYEFPCLNFVETLNGLWQKDSKRYADGVYGGVRIQTQSAASGILKHLFHRIQVHLRRNVIQENDDPDNDLYQWHYGSKFCCGDVEGMLSMDKSMQGFEIKVRGLPDTRTSLFDFLEDLISIAEHVIGHVCPGLCTERHFLSAMQLKDHSKIIHTYSPKDLFTMQLEKSTRLKLPDGHSEDFLDVVCMGSEEIKRMVCLGIDLPISHLTIHTRRMLCRILDPQDPMGRDWCLLVVALGMENLLPNLDSSSNKLESKTDKTLDEWFRSAPESTIENLINKLQELNRDDAVDVILWTAPVFKILPYEDHSTDGSVPHLATASTNTLSNLSR
;
A
#
# COMPACT_ATOMS: atom_id res chain seq x y z
N MET A 1 -5.33 -15.11 -41.14
CA MET A 1 -6.74 -14.63 -41.19
C MET A 1 -7.08 -13.79 -39.94
N ALA A 2 -6.88 -14.31 -38.70
CA ALA A 2 -7.18 -13.56 -37.47
C ALA A 2 -6.44 -12.21 -37.40
N CYS A 3 -5.14 -12.18 -37.68
CA CYS A 3 -4.35 -10.95 -37.67
C CYS A 3 -4.83 -9.94 -38.73
N ASN A 4 -5.11 -10.37 -39.96
CA ASN A 4 -5.59 -9.47 -41.04
C ASN A 4 -6.98 -8.88 -40.79
N ARG A 5 -7.75 -9.43 -39.85
CA ARG A 5 -9.08 -8.93 -39.47
C ARG A 5 -9.07 -8.23 -38.10
N GLN A 6 -7.89 -7.95 -37.58
CA GLN A 6 -7.66 -7.29 -36.29
C GLN A 6 -8.31 -8.02 -35.09
N HIS A 7 -8.57 -9.33 -35.20
CA HIS A 7 -9.10 -10.13 -34.10
C HIS A 7 -7.95 -10.59 -33.17
N SER A 8 -7.46 -9.70 -32.32
CA SER A 8 -6.35 -9.97 -31.41
C SER A 8 -6.65 -11.13 -30.45
N SER A 9 -7.86 -11.17 -29.87
CA SER A 9 -8.25 -12.22 -28.94
C SER A 9 -8.23 -13.62 -29.58
N ILE A 10 -8.70 -13.74 -30.82
CA ILE A 10 -8.67 -15.01 -31.56
C ILE A 10 -7.24 -15.41 -31.89
N ALA A 11 -6.40 -14.43 -32.30
CA ALA A 11 -4.99 -14.69 -32.60
C ALA A 11 -4.24 -15.19 -31.33
N LEU A 12 -4.50 -14.58 -30.18
CA LEU A 12 -3.93 -14.98 -28.89
C LEU A 12 -4.38 -16.38 -28.47
N LEU A 13 -5.67 -16.72 -28.64
CA LEU A 13 -6.19 -18.06 -28.37
C LEU A 13 -5.53 -19.14 -29.23
N LEU A 14 -5.33 -18.85 -30.53
CA LEU A 14 -4.64 -19.75 -31.42
C LEU A 14 -3.17 -19.96 -31.05
N LEU A 15 -2.48 -18.92 -30.67
CA LEU A 15 -1.11 -19.00 -30.15
C LEU A 15 -1.01 -19.82 -28.87
N HIS A 16 -1.94 -19.62 -27.93
CA HIS A 16 -2.04 -20.44 -26.71
C HIS A 16 -2.34 -21.92 -26.99
N SER A 17 -3.07 -22.20 -28.07
CA SER A 17 -3.37 -23.56 -28.49
C SER A 17 -2.20 -24.24 -29.23
N GLY A 18 -1.04 -23.59 -29.35
CA GLY A 18 0.16 -24.15 -29.96
C GLY A 18 0.12 -24.24 -31.49
N CYS A 19 -0.59 -23.32 -32.16
CA CYS A 19 -0.58 -23.26 -33.63
C CYS A 19 0.83 -22.99 -34.17
N GLU A 20 1.14 -23.47 -35.38
CA GLU A 20 2.39 -23.23 -36.07
C GLU A 20 2.48 -21.75 -36.49
N ILE A 21 3.53 -21.04 -36.07
CA ILE A 21 3.62 -19.57 -36.14
C ILE A 21 4.25 -19.12 -37.46
N ASP A 22 5.21 -19.88 -38.01
CA ASP A 22 6.07 -19.47 -39.12
C ASP A 22 5.51 -19.91 -40.52
N ILE A 23 4.25 -20.24 -40.63
CA ILE A 23 3.60 -20.55 -41.91
C ILE A 23 3.56 -19.32 -42.80
N ILE A 24 4.05 -19.50 -44.03
CA ILE A 24 4.08 -18.47 -45.06
C ILE A 24 2.93 -18.69 -46.03
N VAL A 25 2.16 -17.63 -46.32
CA VAL A 25 1.12 -17.66 -47.34
C VAL A 25 1.76 -17.58 -48.71
N GLU A 26 1.50 -18.59 -49.58
CA GLU A 26 2.15 -18.74 -50.88
C GLU A 26 1.95 -17.55 -51.82
N GLU A 27 0.82 -16.86 -51.81
CA GLU A 27 0.54 -15.76 -52.74
C GLU A 27 1.36 -14.51 -52.47
N ALA A 28 1.51 -14.08 -51.23
CA ALA A 28 2.21 -12.85 -50.82
C ALA A 28 3.60 -13.12 -50.21
N GLY A 29 3.91 -14.33 -49.80
CA GLY A 29 5.07 -14.68 -49.02
C GLY A 29 5.02 -14.09 -47.59
N GLU A 30 3.82 -13.76 -47.09
CA GLU A 30 3.63 -13.16 -45.79
C GLU A 30 3.38 -14.22 -44.71
N SER A 31 4.01 -14.07 -43.57
CA SER A 31 3.70 -14.83 -42.35
C SER A 31 2.69 -14.09 -41.46
N ALA A 32 2.16 -14.76 -40.46
CA ALA A 32 1.28 -14.14 -39.47
C ALA A 32 1.93 -12.93 -38.79
N LEU A 33 3.25 -12.95 -38.58
CA LEU A 33 4.01 -11.85 -38.04
C LEU A 33 3.98 -10.58 -38.92
N HIS A 34 4.05 -10.72 -40.24
CA HIS A 34 3.92 -9.59 -41.16
C HIS A 34 2.55 -8.94 -41.06
N CYS A 35 1.49 -9.76 -40.98
CA CYS A 35 0.13 -9.28 -40.83
C CYS A 35 -0.08 -8.58 -39.50
N ALA A 36 0.40 -9.17 -38.38
CA ALA A 36 0.31 -8.58 -37.07
C ALA A 36 1.08 -7.24 -36.94
N ALA A 37 2.25 -7.18 -37.60
CA ALA A 37 3.06 -5.95 -37.67
C ALA A 37 2.38 -4.82 -38.49
N ARG A 38 1.62 -5.18 -39.56
CA ARG A 38 0.85 -4.21 -40.34
C ARG A 38 -0.32 -3.65 -39.60
N GLU A 39 -1.06 -4.52 -38.93
CA GLU A 39 -2.31 -4.16 -38.23
C GLU A 39 -2.12 -3.58 -36.84
N GLY A 40 -0.88 -3.44 -36.38
CA GLY A 40 -0.58 -2.83 -35.09
C GLY A 40 -0.89 -3.73 -33.88
N LEU A 41 -0.96 -5.05 -34.03
CA LEU A 41 -1.32 -5.99 -32.98
C LEU A 41 -0.16 -6.27 -32.02
N THR A 42 0.20 -5.33 -31.19
CA THR A 42 1.38 -5.36 -30.32
C THR A 42 1.44 -6.61 -29.43
N ALA A 43 0.36 -6.95 -28.74
CA ALA A 43 0.32 -8.13 -27.86
C ALA A 43 0.54 -9.45 -28.62
N VAL A 44 0.00 -9.56 -29.84
CA VAL A 44 0.21 -10.73 -30.70
C VAL A 44 1.68 -10.83 -31.12
N VAL A 45 2.29 -9.71 -31.55
CA VAL A 45 3.71 -9.66 -31.92
C VAL A 45 4.60 -10.04 -30.74
N GLN A 46 4.32 -9.53 -29.53
CA GLN A 46 5.07 -9.85 -28.31
C GLN A 46 5.07 -11.37 -28.04
N ILE A 47 3.89 -12.01 -28.08
CA ILE A 47 3.77 -13.45 -27.84
C ILE A 47 4.45 -14.26 -28.94
N MET A 48 4.30 -13.86 -30.23
CA MET A 48 5.00 -14.53 -31.34
C MET A 48 6.53 -14.44 -31.17
N CYS A 49 7.04 -13.29 -30.79
CA CYS A 49 8.46 -13.09 -30.48
C CYS A 49 8.93 -13.95 -29.29
N ALA A 50 8.11 -14.03 -28.23
CA ALA A 50 8.41 -14.89 -27.07
C ALA A 50 8.41 -16.39 -27.42
N CYS A 51 7.62 -16.80 -28.42
CA CYS A 51 7.63 -18.16 -28.96
C CYS A 51 8.77 -18.41 -29.98
N ASN A 52 9.76 -17.52 -30.08
CA ASN A 52 10.92 -17.62 -30.99
C ASN A 52 10.56 -17.73 -32.48
N CYS A 53 9.56 -16.98 -32.95
CA CYS A 53 9.22 -16.92 -34.40
C CYS A 53 10.39 -16.38 -35.23
N GLN A 54 10.38 -16.69 -36.53
CA GLN A 54 11.40 -16.22 -37.46
C GLN A 54 11.19 -14.74 -37.85
N VAL A 55 11.76 -13.82 -37.07
CA VAL A 55 11.51 -12.36 -37.19
C VAL A 55 12.11 -11.73 -38.49
N ASN A 56 13.08 -12.36 -39.11
CA ASN A 56 13.77 -11.87 -40.35
C ASN A 56 13.22 -12.48 -41.64
N THR A 57 12.12 -13.20 -41.61
CA THR A 57 11.45 -13.73 -42.80
C THR A 57 11.08 -12.59 -43.74
N LYS A 58 11.31 -12.79 -45.03
CA LYS A 58 11.04 -11.80 -46.07
C LYS A 58 9.81 -12.18 -46.89
N THR A 59 8.97 -11.21 -47.19
CA THR A 59 7.90 -11.34 -48.19
C THR A 59 8.46 -11.48 -49.62
N ARG A 60 7.58 -11.69 -50.57
CA ARG A 60 8.00 -11.70 -52.01
C ARG A 60 8.71 -10.41 -52.44
N ASP A 61 8.37 -9.28 -51.86
CA ASP A 61 9.00 -7.99 -52.14
C ASP A 61 10.28 -7.72 -51.31
N GLY A 62 10.67 -8.69 -50.50
CA GLY A 62 11.83 -8.61 -49.66
C GLY A 62 11.57 -7.83 -48.34
N LEU A 63 10.33 -7.52 -48.02
CA LEU A 63 9.97 -6.82 -46.79
C LEU A 63 10.01 -7.78 -45.59
N THR A 64 10.62 -7.36 -44.51
CA THR A 64 10.51 -8.06 -43.21
C THR A 64 9.38 -7.42 -42.39
N ALA A 65 8.94 -8.09 -41.30
CA ALA A 65 7.97 -7.51 -40.36
C ALA A 65 8.43 -6.14 -39.83
N LEU A 66 9.77 -5.95 -39.70
CA LEU A 66 10.34 -4.66 -39.28
C LEU A 66 10.13 -3.55 -40.32
N HIS A 67 10.25 -3.85 -41.62
CA HIS A 67 9.92 -2.88 -42.67
C HIS A 67 8.47 -2.46 -42.62
N ILE A 68 7.56 -3.43 -42.44
CA ILE A 68 6.11 -3.20 -42.42
C ILE A 68 5.72 -2.38 -41.19
N ALA A 69 6.23 -2.72 -39.98
CA ALA A 69 5.99 -1.98 -38.78
C ALA A 69 6.52 -0.54 -38.87
N SER A 70 7.72 -0.35 -39.46
CA SER A 70 8.32 0.96 -39.65
C SER A 70 7.52 1.85 -40.60
N ARG A 71 6.98 1.26 -41.69
CA ARG A 71 6.09 1.96 -42.63
C ARG A 71 4.75 2.32 -42.01
N ALA A 72 4.22 1.45 -41.12
CA ALA A 72 2.93 1.66 -40.49
C ALA A 72 2.98 2.58 -39.25
N GLY A 73 4.16 2.97 -38.80
CA GLY A 73 4.31 3.87 -37.65
C GLY A 73 4.19 3.19 -36.28
N HIS A 74 4.25 1.85 -36.24
CA HIS A 74 4.04 1.09 -34.98
C HIS A 74 5.33 0.97 -34.14
N THR A 75 5.69 2.03 -33.41
CA THR A 75 6.95 2.15 -32.68
C THR A 75 7.19 1.01 -31.66
N GLU A 76 6.16 0.60 -30.91
CA GLU A 76 6.31 -0.50 -29.93
C GLU A 76 6.55 -1.85 -30.60
N ILE A 77 5.93 -2.11 -31.75
CA ILE A 77 6.20 -3.31 -32.53
C ILE A 77 7.63 -3.30 -33.10
N VAL A 78 8.11 -2.14 -33.55
CA VAL A 78 9.50 -1.98 -33.96
C VAL A 78 10.45 -2.34 -32.81
N ARG A 79 10.21 -1.88 -31.59
CA ARG A 79 11.01 -2.25 -30.42
C ARG A 79 10.95 -3.76 -30.14
N CYS A 80 9.76 -4.34 -30.12
CA CYS A 80 9.58 -5.79 -29.90
C CYS A 80 10.34 -6.63 -30.91
N LEU A 81 10.28 -6.29 -32.20
CA LEU A 81 10.99 -6.99 -33.27
C LEU A 81 12.51 -6.86 -33.13
N LEU A 82 13.00 -5.67 -32.79
CA LEU A 82 14.43 -5.43 -32.56
C LEU A 82 14.96 -6.22 -31.34
N LEU A 83 14.19 -6.30 -30.27
CA LEU A 83 14.51 -7.12 -29.10
C LEU A 83 14.53 -8.62 -29.44
N ALA A 84 13.60 -9.07 -30.28
CA ALA A 84 13.52 -10.46 -30.75
C ALA A 84 14.56 -10.84 -31.80
N GLY A 85 15.41 -9.90 -32.22
CA GLY A 85 16.50 -10.20 -33.14
C GLY A 85 16.29 -9.77 -34.59
N ALA A 86 15.30 -8.92 -34.88
CA ALA A 86 15.14 -8.34 -36.20
C ALA A 86 16.40 -7.53 -36.61
N ASN A 87 16.87 -7.73 -37.82
CA ASN A 87 18.03 -7.02 -38.34
C ASN A 87 17.60 -5.72 -39.04
N PRO A 88 17.95 -4.54 -38.52
CA PRO A 88 17.56 -3.24 -39.06
C PRO A 88 18.29 -2.88 -40.38
N ASP A 89 19.37 -3.57 -40.70
CA ASP A 89 20.18 -3.28 -41.88
C ASP A 89 19.73 -4.08 -43.11
N LEU A 90 18.72 -4.96 -42.99
CA LEU A 90 18.17 -5.67 -44.15
C LEU A 90 17.47 -4.69 -45.07
N SER A 91 17.69 -4.85 -46.37
CA SER A 91 16.97 -4.10 -47.38
C SER A 91 15.97 -4.98 -48.14
N ASN A 92 14.92 -4.35 -48.68
CA ASN A 92 13.97 -4.96 -49.57
C ASN A 92 14.54 -5.12 -50.99
N LYS A 93 13.77 -5.52 -51.99
CA LYS A 93 14.23 -5.65 -53.38
C LYS A 93 14.65 -4.33 -54.03
N ASP A 94 14.10 -3.22 -53.56
CA ASP A 94 14.41 -1.87 -54.06
C ASP A 94 15.60 -1.24 -53.31
N GLY A 95 16.26 -1.98 -52.42
CA GLY A 95 17.39 -1.49 -51.64
C GLY A 95 16.98 -0.59 -50.44
N VAL A 96 15.67 -0.51 -50.11
CA VAL A 96 15.15 0.34 -49.03
C VAL A 96 15.25 -0.41 -47.71
N THR A 97 15.79 0.25 -46.68
CA THR A 97 15.86 -0.25 -45.30
C THR A 97 14.62 0.18 -44.47
N PRO A 98 14.32 -0.46 -43.35
CA PRO A 98 13.25 -0.02 -42.45
C PRO A 98 13.34 1.44 -42.02
N GLU A 99 14.56 1.96 -41.80
CA GLU A 99 14.82 3.36 -41.46
C GLU A 99 14.40 4.31 -42.59
N ILE A 100 14.83 4.04 -43.83
CA ILE A 100 14.44 4.85 -45.00
C ILE A 100 12.94 4.81 -45.22
N MET A 101 12.30 3.67 -44.96
CA MET A 101 10.86 3.50 -45.06
C MET A 101 10.12 4.33 -44.03
N ALA A 102 10.57 4.36 -42.77
CA ALA A 102 10.03 5.21 -41.73
C ALA A 102 10.16 6.70 -42.07
N LEU A 103 11.33 7.12 -42.59
CA LEU A 103 11.55 8.52 -43.02
C LEU A 103 10.63 8.94 -44.17
N ALA A 104 10.42 8.04 -45.14
CA ALA A 104 9.54 8.31 -46.26
C ALA A 104 8.07 8.53 -45.87
N GLU A 105 7.61 7.87 -44.80
CA GLU A 105 6.24 8.01 -44.27
C GLU A 105 6.16 9.09 -43.17
N GLY A 106 7.28 9.77 -42.84
CA GLY A 106 7.31 10.84 -41.85
C GLY A 106 7.44 10.41 -40.38
N PHE A 107 7.69 9.11 -40.10
CA PHE A 107 7.88 8.58 -38.73
C PHE A 107 9.32 8.80 -38.26
N THR A 108 9.65 10.04 -37.92
CA THR A 108 11.00 10.48 -37.50
C THR A 108 11.50 9.75 -36.26
N ASP A 109 10.60 9.46 -35.29
CA ASP A 109 10.95 8.78 -34.04
C ASP A 109 11.43 7.33 -34.29
N ILE A 110 10.77 6.61 -35.21
CA ILE A 110 11.19 5.25 -35.62
C ILE A 110 12.51 5.30 -36.35
N ALA A 111 12.69 6.27 -37.24
CA ALA A 111 13.95 6.42 -37.98
C ALA A 111 15.12 6.75 -37.03
N GLU A 112 14.92 7.61 -36.06
CA GLU A 112 15.90 7.92 -35.02
C GLU A 112 16.22 6.69 -34.17
N LEU A 113 15.21 5.92 -33.76
CA LEU A 113 15.36 4.66 -33.04
C LEU A 113 16.26 3.69 -33.86
N LEU A 114 15.93 3.46 -35.14
CA LEU A 114 16.66 2.56 -36.01
C LEU A 114 18.10 3.04 -36.24
N SER A 115 18.34 4.36 -36.37
CA SER A 115 19.66 4.94 -36.53
C SER A 115 20.57 4.73 -35.31
N LYS A 116 20.00 4.79 -34.10
CA LYS A 116 20.72 4.57 -32.83
C LYS A 116 21.16 3.12 -32.62
N ILE A 117 20.52 2.16 -33.30
CA ILE A 117 20.70 0.71 -33.06
C ILE A 117 21.64 0.05 -34.11
N LYS A 118 22.24 0.80 -35.01
CA LYS A 118 23.14 0.25 -36.01
C LYS A 118 24.41 -0.37 -35.41
N GLY A 119 24.85 -1.48 -35.97
CA GLY A 119 26.09 -2.19 -35.59
C GLY A 119 26.01 -2.80 -34.19
N ASP A 120 27.12 -2.84 -33.47
CA ASP A 120 27.31 -3.49 -32.16
C ASP A 120 26.51 -2.82 -31.03
N ARG A 121 25.92 -1.64 -31.27
CA ARG A 121 25.16 -0.90 -30.26
C ARG A 121 23.88 -1.63 -29.83
N ARG A 122 23.26 -2.34 -30.75
CA ARG A 122 22.04 -3.13 -30.45
C ARG A 122 22.31 -4.16 -29.36
N ASP A 123 23.38 -4.95 -29.48
CA ASP A 123 23.69 -6.01 -28.52
C ASP A 123 24.04 -5.42 -27.15
N MET A 124 24.64 -4.24 -27.12
CA MET A 124 24.90 -3.49 -25.89
C MET A 124 23.56 -3.10 -25.19
N TYR A 125 22.59 -2.55 -25.94
CA TYR A 125 21.30 -2.17 -25.40
C TYR A 125 20.46 -3.39 -24.93
N ILE A 126 20.46 -4.50 -25.69
CA ILE A 126 19.81 -5.75 -25.30
C ILE A 126 20.44 -6.29 -24.01
N LYS A 127 21.79 -6.29 -23.92
CA LYS A 127 22.51 -6.74 -22.74
C LYS A 127 22.16 -5.91 -21.48
N GLN A 128 21.88 -4.61 -21.63
CA GLN A 128 21.42 -3.77 -20.53
C GLN A 128 20.01 -4.17 -20.02
N LEU A 129 19.15 -4.68 -20.91
CA LEU A 129 17.80 -5.09 -20.56
C LEU A 129 17.72 -6.50 -19.97
N THR A 130 18.73 -7.34 -20.22
CA THR A 130 18.77 -8.68 -19.63
C THR A 130 19.16 -8.65 -18.16
N SER A 131 18.61 -9.60 -17.38
CA SER A 131 18.97 -9.74 -15.97
C SER A 131 20.45 -10.08 -15.80
N SER A 132 21.14 -9.33 -14.96
CA SER A 132 22.55 -9.56 -14.60
C SER A 132 22.65 -10.29 -13.25
N ASN A 133 23.79 -10.96 -13.03
CA ASN A 133 24.10 -11.57 -11.73
C ASN A 133 24.72 -10.58 -10.74
N LEU A 134 24.66 -9.28 -11.02
CA LEU A 134 25.16 -8.24 -10.14
C LEU A 134 24.29 -8.08 -8.91
N SER A 135 24.90 -7.77 -7.78
CA SER A 135 24.18 -7.49 -6.53
C SER A 135 23.58 -6.08 -6.57
N PHE A 136 22.47 -5.87 -5.87
CA PHE A 136 21.85 -4.55 -5.74
C PHE A 136 22.88 -3.51 -5.23
N PRO A 137 22.91 -2.30 -5.79
CA PRO A 137 23.94 -1.31 -5.43
C PRO A 137 23.82 -0.87 -3.96
N ARG A 138 22.59 -0.68 -3.47
CA ARG A 138 22.33 -0.30 -2.08
C ARG A 138 20.94 -0.76 -1.65
N ILE A 139 20.71 -0.81 -0.33
CA ILE A 139 19.42 -1.08 0.28
C ILE A 139 18.95 0.08 1.16
N LYS A 140 17.66 0.15 1.44
CA LYS A 140 17.11 1.09 2.41
C LYS A 140 17.30 0.56 3.84
N LEU A 141 17.71 1.47 4.73
CA LEU A 141 17.73 1.27 6.18
C LEU A 141 16.75 2.28 6.79
N LYS A 142 15.62 1.80 7.28
CA LYS A 142 14.52 2.63 7.80
C LYS A 142 14.55 2.63 9.33
N LEU A 143 14.57 3.82 9.94
CA LEU A 143 14.65 4.01 11.38
C LEU A 143 13.33 4.50 11.92
N LEU A 144 12.65 3.68 12.72
CA LEU A 144 11.32 3.91 13.28
C LEU A 144 11.38 4.04 14.81
N GLY A 145 10.62 4.94 15.39
CA GLY A 145 10.58 5.13 16.84
C GLY A 145 10.18 6.56 17.21
N SER A 146 9.79 6.76 18.45
CA SER A 146 9.31 8.03 18.97
C SER A 146 10.36 9.15 18.88
N SER A 147 9.94 10.40 18.98
CA SER A 147 10.86 11.55 18.99
C SER A 147 11.79 11.48 20.21
N GLY A 148 13.06 11.83 20.02
CA GLY A 148 14.05 11.85 21.09
C GLY A 148 14.61 10.48 21.51
N VAL A 149 14.20 9.38 20.87
CA VAL A 149 14.68 8.02 21.21
C VAL A 149 16.12 7.73 20.76
N GLY A 150 16.79 8.65 20.05
CA GLY A 150 18.20 8.52 19.66
C GLY A 150 18.46 7.99 18.23
N LYS A 151 17.46 7.98 17.33
CA LYS A 151 17.59 7.55 15.93
C LYS A 151 18.69 8.32 15.17
N SER A 152 18.53 9.63 15.06
CA SER A 152 19.46 10.49 14.32
C SER A 152 20.86 10.50 14.96
N THR A 153 20.97 10.34 16.28
CA THR A 153 22.26 10.18 16.99
C THR A 153 22.97 8.90 16.55
N LEU A 154 22.24 7.79 16.40
CA LEU A 154 22.81 6.54 15.91
C LEU A 154 23.26 6.66 14.45
N VAL A 155 22.51 7.37 13.59
CA VAL A 155 22.92 7.63 12.19
C VAL A 155 24.28 8.30 12.15
N GLU A 156 24.47 9.36 12.92
CA GLU A 156 25.75 10.06 13.00
C GLU A 156 26.88 9.16 13.55
N THR A 157 26.55 8.27 14.47
CA THR A 157 27.51 7.32 15.07
C THR A 157 27.92 6.23 14.07
N LEU A 158 26.98 5.72 13.27
CA LEU A 158 27.26 4.72 12.24
C LEU A 158 28.17 5.25 11.13
N LYS A 159 28.05 6.55 10.79
CA LYS A 159 28.91 7.23 9.81
C LYS A 159 30.33 7.49 10.31
N CYS A 160 30.54 7.56 11.64
CA CYS A 160 31.85 7.85 12.19
C CYS A 160 32.86 6.76 11.83
N GLY A 161 33.93 7.12 11.10
CA GLY A 161 35.12 6.32 10.92
C GLY A 161 36.08 6.46 12.10
N LEU A 162 37.19 5.69 12.08
CA LEU A 162 38.20 5.68 13.14
C LEU A 162 38.77 7.07 13.51
N PHE A 163 38.98 7.90 12.50
CA PHE A 163 39.57 9.26 12.74
C PHE A 163 38.53 10.26 13.26
N SER A 164 37.30 10.23 12.76
CA SER A 164 36.24 11.15 13.19
C SER A 164 35.76 10.88 14.61
N SER A 165 35.83 9.64 15.08
CA SER A 165 35.48 9.26 16.44
C SER A 165 36.45 9.87 17.50
N PHE A 166 37.73 10.03 17.14
CA PHE A 166 38.74 10.65 18.03
C PHE A 166 38.43 12.14 18.23
N PHE A 167 38.11 12.88 17.18
CA PHE A 167 37.80 14.32 17.26
C PHE A 167 36.48 14.61 17.99
N ARG A 168 35.50 13.70 17.93
CA ARG A 168 34.24 13.84 18.65
C ARG A 168 34.43 13.66 20.15
N ARG A 169 35.31 12.75 20.56
CA ARG A 169 35.66 12.51 21.96
C ARG A 169 36.41 13.72 22.60
N THR A 170 37.26 14.40 21.84
CA THR A 170 37.96 15.59 22.27
C THR A 170 37.03 16.81 22.36
N ARG A 171 36.00 16.94 21.49
CA ARG A 171 35.01 18.03 21.63
C ARG A 171 34.06 17.86 22.82
N LEU A 172 33.69 16.62 23.18
CA LEU A 172 32.86 16.32 24.37
C LEU A 172 33.64 16.49 25.67
N GLY A 173 34.96 16.35 25.63
CA GLY A 173 35.83 16.54 26.80
C GLY A 173 36.19 18.00 27.10
N SER A 174 35.99 18.95 26.15
CA SER A 174 36.38 20.38 26.33
C SER A 174 35.19 21.33 26.58
N SER A 175 33.95 20.84 26.62
CA SER A 175 32.76 21.66 26.97
C SER A 175 32.30 21.45 28.42
N GLY A 176 33.23 21.56 29.35
CA GLY A 176 32.98 21.50 30.80
C GLY A 176 32.64 22.83 31.42
N THR A 177 31.85 23.70 30.78
CA THR A 177 31.26 24.88 31.46
C THR A 177 30.21 25.49 30.51
N SER A 178 29.01 25.01 30.57
CA SER A 178 27.73 25.72 30.28
C SER A 178 26.54 24.81 29.99
N SER A 179 26.39 23.70 30.74
CA SER A 179 25.28 22.77 30.55
C SER A 179 24.13 22.87 31.57
N SER A 180 24.09 23.95 32.39
CA SER A 180 23.04 24.10 33.41
C SER A 180 21.74 24.73 32.95
N SER A 181 21.68 25.34 31.75
CA SER A 181 20.43 25.98 31.26
C SER A 181 19.57 25.09 30.34
N LEU A 182 20.13 24.01 29.78
CA LEU A 182 19.41 23.11 28.88
C LEU A 182 18.70 21.94 29.58
N LYS A 183 19.08 21.58 30.82
CA LYS A 183 18.43 20.50 31.57
C LYS A 183 17.08 20.88 32.18
N ALA A 184 16.78 22.18 32.35
CA ALA A 184 15.50 22.64 32.88
C ALA A 184 14.36 22.61 31.84
N LYS A 185 14.68 22.60 30.52
CA LYS A 185 13.66 22.63 29.46
C LYS A 185 13.18 21.26 28.99
N SER A 186 13.94 20.17 29.20
CA SER A 186 13.54 18.82 28.80
C SER A 186 12.51 18.18 29.74
N ASN A 187 12.40 18.63 30.99
CA ASN A 187 11.41 18.08 31.94
C ASN A 187 10.01 18.72 31.82
N LEU A 188 9.85 19.84 31.11
CA LEU A 188 8.56 20.52 30.93
C LEU A 188 7.74 19.97 29.76
N ILE A 189 8.38 19.24 28.83
CA ILE A 189 7.70 18.69 27.60
C ILE A 189 7.03 17.35 27.88
N ARG A 190 7.32 16.69 29.02
CA ARG A 190 6.76 15.38 29.40
C ARG A 190 5.34 15.40 29.99
N GLN A 191 4.73 16.56 30.21
CA GLN A 191 3.46 16.68 30.95
C GLN A 191 2.22 17.04 30.11
N TYR A 192 2.32 17.21 28.80
CA TYR A 192 1.15 17.59 27.98
C TYR A 192 0.92 16.61 26.86
N SER A 193 0.08 15.62 27.16
CA SER A 193 -0.64 14.81 26.20
C SER A 193 -1.98 15.47 25.84
N LEU A 194 -1.96 16.64 25.23
CA LEU A 194 -3.08 17.27 24.52
C LEU A 194 -2.53 18.51 23.79
N PRO A 195 -2.75 18.68 22.49
CA PRO A 195 -2.36 19.90 21.80
C PRO A 195 -3.37 21.00 22.12
N THR A 196 -3.03 21.92 23.02
CA THR A 196 -3.70 23.22 23.03
C THR A 196 -3.02 24.10 21.97
N PRO A 197 -3.78 24.72 21.07
CA PRO A 197 -3.23 25.54 19.98
C PRO A 197 -2.93 26.96 20.46
N LEU A 198 -1.96 27.20 21.32
CA LEU A 198 -1.51 28.58 21.64
C LEU A 198 -0.25 28.54 22.51
N SER A 199 0.91 28.57 21.88
CA SER A 199 2.17 29.21 22.24
C SER A 199 3.39 28.48 21.64
N TYR A 200 3.60 28.63 20.35
CA TYR A 200 4.88 28.25 19.73
C TYR A 200 5.80 29.48 19.68
N THR A 201 6.65 29.61 20.66
CA THR A 201 7.83 30.46 20.52
C THR A 201 8.88 29.74 19.70
N VAL A 202 9.35 30.38 18.65
CA VAL A 202 10.35 29.94 17.68
C VAL A 202 11.59 29.45 18.41
N SER A 203 11.77 28.14 18.53
CA SER A 203 13.05 27.50 18.85
C SER A 203 13.21 26.32 17.90
N ASN A 204 14.41 26.13 17.34
CA ASN A 204 14.78 25.05 16.45
C ASN A 204 14.02 23.75 16.77
N PRO A 205 13.38 23.09 15.79
CA PRO A 205 12.57 21.91 16.04
C PRO A 205 13.41 20.82 16.72
N VAL A 206 12.93 20.34 17.85
CA VAL A 206 13.58 19.27 18.63
C VAL A 206 13.45 17.90 17.95
N PHE A 207 12.76 17.83 16.80
CA PHE A 207 12.49 16.63 16.05
C PHE A 207 12.98 16.73 14.59
N THR A 208 13.22 15.60 13.95
CA THR A 208 13.50 15.50 12.51
C THR A 208 12.28 16.00 11.74
N LYS A 209 12.45 16.91 10.78
CA LYS A 209 11.37 17.33 9.89
C LYS A 209 11.12 16.26 8.84
N GLY A 210 9.88 15.78 8.71
CA GLY A 210 9.51 14.77 7.73
C GLY A 210 10.30 13.46 7.88
N ILE A 211 10.97 13.05 6.81
CA ILE A 211 11.87 11.89 6.77
C ILE A 211 13.23 12.36 6.27
N SER A 212 14.26 12.26 7.11
CA SER A 212 15.61 12.64 6.68
C SER A 212 16.27 11.50 5.91
N ILE A 213 16.65 11.78 4.65
CA ILE A 213 17.18 10.80 3.72
C ILE A 213 18.65 11.06 3.42
N GLN A 214 19.49 10.05 3.66
CA GLN A 214 20.94 10.15 3.47
C GLN A 214 21.49 8.90 2.80
N GLN A 215 22.22 9.09 1.71
CA GLN A 215 22.96 8.03 1.05
C GLN A 215 24.37 8.01 1.59
N VAL A 216 24.78 6.92 2.20
CA VAL A 216 26.07 6.82 2.92
C VAL A 216 26.70 5.45 2.73
N ASN A 217 28.03 5.42 2.73
CA ASN A 217 28.81 4.20 2.90
C ASN A 217 29.15 4.04 4.38
N ILE A 218 28.64 2.98 5.00
CA ILE A 218 28.96 2.65 6.40
C ILE A 218 30.09 1.62 6.41
N ALA A 219 31.23 1.98 7.01
CA ALA A 219 32.37 1.09 7.15
C ALA A 219 31.96 -0.23 7.85
N GLY A 220 32.18 -1.36 7.18
CA GLY A 220 31.80 -2.68 7.65
C GLY A 220 30.35 -3.10 7.35
N VAL A 221 29.56 -2.26 6.65
CA VAL A 221 28.20 -2.60 6.22
C VAL A 221 28.06 -2.43 4.69
N GLY A 222 28.69 -1.39 4.11
CA GLY A 222 28.61 -1.04 2.69
C GLY A 222 27.69 0.15 2.43
N ASP A 223 27.28 0.31 1.15
CA ASP A 223 26.40 1.39 0.72
C ASP A 223 24.94 1.15 1.14
N VAL A 224 24.35 2.14 1.80
CA VAL A 224 22.96 2.13 2.27
C VAL A 224 22.29 3.48 2.06
N SER A 225 20.98 3.46 1.87
CA SER A 225 20.11 4.64 1.90
C SER A 225 19.42 4.67 3.25
N ILE A 226 19.82 5.60 4.13
CA ILE A 226 19.26 5.75 5.48
C ILE A 226 18.03 6.66 5.39
N TRP A 227 16.90 6.18 5.92
CA TRP A 227 15.63 6.88 6.02
C TRP A 227 15.28 7.04 7.49
N ASP A 228 15.59 8.21 8.07
CA ASP A 228 15.31 8.52 9.47
C ASP A 228 13.93 9.17 9.61
N PHE A 229 12.93 8.36 9.95
CA PHE A 229 11.55 8.78 10.13
C PHE A 229 11.39 9.64 11.37
N SER A 230 10.71 10.78 11.24
CA SER A 230 10.37 11.62 12.39
C SER A 230 9.54 10.83 13.42
N GLY A 231 9.84 10.99 14.68
CA GLY A 231 8.98 10.47 15.75
C GLY A 231 7.83 11.42 16.13
N TYR A 232 7.60 12.47 15.33
CA TYR A 232 6.55 13.46 15.56
C TYR A 232 5.26 12.99 14.87
N GLU A 233 4.21 12.79 15.67
CA GLU A 233 2.97 12.11 15.26
C GLU A 233 2.30 12.70 14.01
N PRO A 234 2.22 14.04 13.80
CA PRO A 234 1.58 14.60 12.62
C PRO A 234 2.14 14.11 11.26
N TYR A 235 3.38 13.62 11.22
CA TYR A 235 3.96 13.05 10.00
C TYR A 235 3.52 11.60 9.72
N TYR A 236 2.90 10.90 10.67
CA TYR A 236 2.57 9.47 10.50
C TYR A 236 1.58 9.21 9.36
N MET A 237 0.74 10.18 9.04
CA MET A 237 -0.24 10.11 7.95
C MET A 237 0.38 9.96 6.54
N VAL A 238 1.65 10.34 6.36
CA VAL A 238 2.35 10.25 5.06
C VAL A 238 3.34 9.08 4.99
N TYR A 239 3.49 8.30 6.07
CA TYR A 239 4.52 7.26 6.14
C TYR A 239 4.18 5.99 5.36
N ASP A 240 2.91 5.76 5.04
CA ASP A 240 2.45 4.62 4.27
C ASP A 240 3.12 4.52 2.89
N GLN A 241 3.27 5.64 2.19
CA GLN A 241 3.96 5.70 0.90
C GLN A 241 5.43 5.24 0.96
N PHE A 242 6.03 5.22 2.15
CA PHE A 242 7.45 4.95 2.34
C PHE A 242 7.74 3.68 3.15
N LEU A 243 6.72 2.94 3.66
CA LEU A 243 6.89 1.79 4.58
C LEU A 243 6.38 0.51 3.96
N GLY A 244 6.01 0.20 2.92
CA GLY A 244 5.51 -1.08 2.37
C GLY A 244 6.60 -2.06 1.90
N ASP A 245 7.84 -1.59 1.73
CA ASP A 245 8.89 -2.40 1.12
C ASP A 245 9.35 -3.55 2.03
N THR A 246 9.39 -4.76 1.51
CA THR A 246 9.88 -5.96 2.23
C THR A 246 11.41 -6.14 2.10
N ASN A 247 12.01 -5.63 0.99
CA ASN A 247 13.44 -5.77 0.70
C ASN A 247 14.28 -4.62 1.29
N CYS A 248 14.06 -4.32 2.57
CA CYS A 248 14.82 -3.32 3.33
C CYS A 248 14.97 -3.76 4.79
N ILE A 249 15.79 -3.03 5.56
CA ILE A 249 15.97 -3.29 6.98
C ILE A 249 15.23 -2.22 7.77
N HIS A 250 14.35 -2.64 8.68
CA HIS A 250 13.65 -1.77 9.60
C HIS A 250 14.32 -1.84 10.98
N MET A 251 14.78 -0.70 11.48
CA MET A 251 15.31 -0.58 12.84
C MET A 251 14.25 0.10 13.71
N VAL A 252 13.73 -0.62 14.70
CA VAL A 252 12.71 -0.11 15.62
C VAL A 252 13.34 0.23 16.95
N PHE A 253 13.24 1.51 17.34
CA PHE A 253 13.91 2.08 18.49
C PHE A 253 12.97 2.24 19.67
N PHE A 254 13.49 1.97 20.87
CA PHE A 254 12.84 2.28 22.12
C PHE A 254 13.85 2.74 23.18
N ASN A 255 13.37 3.48 24.17
CA ASN A 255 14.22 4.07 25.21
C ASN A 255 14.15 3.24 26.49
N LEU A 256 15.31 2.79 26.98
CA LEU A 256 15.43 2.01 28.23
C LEU A 256 15.07 2.81 29.48
N GLN A 257 14.99 4.13 29.42
CA GLN A 257 14.59 4.97 30.55
C GLN A 257 13.07 4.99 30.80
N ASP A 258 12.27 4.60 29.79
CA ASP A 258 10.83 4.55 29.89
C ASP A 258 10.39 3.31 30.68
N SER A 259 9.17 3.27 31.18
CA SER A 259 8.61 2.11 31.88
C SER A 259 8.50 0.90 30.91
N PHE A 260 8.43 -0.32 31.47
CA PHE A 260 8.31 -1.54 30.67
C PHE A 260 7.08 -1.50 29.73
N GLU A 261 5.94 -1.03 30.25
CA GLU A 261 4.69 -0.93 29.48
C GLU A 261 4.80 0.11 28.37
N GLU A 262 5.43 1.26 28.62
CA GLU A 262 5.66 2.28 27.59
C GLU A 262 6.59 1.77 26.50
N GLN A 263 7.69 1.08 26.87
CA GLN A 263 8.59 0.47 25.91
C GLN A 263 7.85 -0.55 25.02
N LEU A 264 7.05 -1.40 25.63
CA LEU A 264 6.28 -2.42 24.92
C LEU A 264 5.25 -1.79 23.98
N ASN A 265 4.49 -0.80 24.45
CA ASN A 265 3.49 -0.10 23.66
C ASN A 265 4.10 0.63 22.45
N GLN A 266 5.23 1.30 22.63
CA GLN A 266 5.96 1.96 21.53
C GLN A 266 6.39 0.96 20.46
N ILE A 267 6.96 -0.17 20.86
CA ILE A 267 7.41 -1.22 19.94
C ILE A 267 6.21 -1.85 19.23
N PHE A 268 5.15 -2.18 19.96
CA PHE A 268 3.94 -2.77 19.38
C PHE A 268 3.27 -1.83 18.39
N PHE A 269 3.24 -0.53 18.68
CA PHE A 269 2.74 0.47 17.74
C PHE A 269 3.52 0.43 16.42
N TRP A 270 4.86 0.55 16.46
CA TRP A 270 5.66 0.59 15.25
C TRP A 270 5.64 -0.73 14.46
N LEU A 271 5.64 -1.86 15.15
CA LEU A 271 5.54 -3.16 14.48
C LEU A 271 4.17 -3.41 13.88
N SER A 272 3.09 -3.00 14.57
CA SER A 272 1.72 -3.05 14.03
C SER A 272 1.54 -2.08 12.86
N PHE A 273 2.12 -0.89 12.97
CA PHE A 273 2.14 0.11 11.91
C PHE A 273 2.87 -0.41 10.65
N LEU A 274 4.00 -1.11 10.82
CA LEU A 274 4.71 -1.76 9.73
C LEU A 274 3.88 -2.93 9.15
N ARG A 275 3.37 -3.82 10.01
CA ARG A 275 2.56 -4.97 9.60
C ARG A 275 1.34 -4.57 8.79
N ALA A 276 0.68 -3.48 9.17
CA ALA A 276 -0.52 -2.99 8.49
C ALA A 276 -0.26 -2.62 7.01
N ARG A 277 0.99 -2.32 6.64
CA ARG A 277 1.36 -1.91 5.27
C ARG A 277 1.91 -3.03 4.40
N ILE A 278 1.95 -4.26 4.94
CA ILE A 278 2.41 -5.41 4.16
C ILE A 278 1.22 -6.00 3.43
N VAL A 279 1.33 -6.07 2.11
CA VAL A 279 0.30 -6.70 1.27
C VAL A 279 0.27 -8.20 1.57
N PRO A 280 -0.87 -8.76 2.04
CA PRO A 280 -1.03 -10.18 2.20
C PRO A 280 -1.00 -10.87 0.83
N GLN A 281 -0.14 -11.85 0.66
CA GLN A 281 0.02 -12.61 -0.59
C GLN A 281 -0.26 -14.10 -0.38
N VAL A 282 -0.86 -14.73 -1.38
CA VAL A 282 -1.01 -16.16 -1.48
C VAL A 282 0.09 -16.76 -2.38
N PRO A 283 0.50 -18.01 -2.23
CA PRO A 283 0.03 -18.97 -1.22
C PRO A 283 0.53 -18.65 0.18
N LEU A 284 -0.28 -18.99 1.19
CA LEU A 284 0.09 -18.82 2.59
C LEU A 284 1.09 -19.90 3.03
N GLY A 285 2.12 -19.47 3.74
CA GLY A 285 3.07 -20.38 4.38
C GLY A 285 2.50 -21.00 5.67
N TYR A 286 3.26 -21.91 6.26
CA TYR A 286 2.94 -22.57 7.53
C TYR A 286 2.55 -21.54 8.60
N CYS A 287 1.45 -21.75 9.30
CA CYS A 287 0.82 -20.83 10.25
C CYS A 287 0.45 -19.47 9.64
N GLY A 288 0.10 -19.41 8.35
CA GLY A 288 -0.25 -18.18 7.68
C GLY A 288 0.92 -17.22 7.48
N LYS A 289 2.16 -17.73 7.49
CA LYS A 289 3.36 -16.92 7.24
C LYS A 289 3.33 -16.37 5.82
N LEU A 290 3.71 -15.11 5.69
CA LEU A 290 3.82 -14.47 4.36
C LEU A 290 5.10 -14.93 3.65
N PRO A 291 5.08 -15.06 2.31
CA PRO A 291 6.26 -15.50 1.54
C PRO A 291 7.44 -14.53 1.69
N PHE A 292 7.15 -13.24 1.80
CA PHE A 292 8.16 -12.20 2.02
C PHE A 292 7.85 -11.45 3.30
N THR A 293 8.75 -11.56 4.30
CA THR A 293 8.61 -10.87 5.58
C THR A 293 9.67 -9.78 5.71
N PRO A 294 9.28 -8.55 6.10
CA PRO A 294 10.24 -7.47 6.36
C PRO A 294 11.22 -7.82 7.46
N LYS A 295 12.49 -7.49 7.26
CA LYS A 295 13.53 -7.69 8.26
C LYS A 295 13.51 -6.57 9.30
N VAL A 296 13.46 -6.96 10.57
CA VAL A 296 13.34 -6.04 11.71
C VAL A 296 14.48 -6.25 12.71
N VAL A 297 15.10 -5.14 13.12
CA VAL A 297 16.12 -5.09 14.17
C VAL A 297 15.60 -4.22 15.31
N LEU A 298 15.54 -4.74 16.53
CA LEU A 298 15.14 -3.97 17.71
C LEU A 298 16.36 -3.30 18.35
N ILE A 299 16.26 -1.99 18.60
CA ILE A 299 17.31 -1.14 19.15
C ILE A 299 16.84 -0.50 20.45
N ALA A 300 17.47 -0.88 21.56
CA ALA A 300 17.28 -0.27 22.87
C ALA A 300 18.37 0.79 23.11
N THR A 301 17.96 2.03 23.31
CA THR A 301 18.88 3.17 23.46
C THR A 301 19.02 3.63 24.91
N HIS A 302 19.94 4.57 25.16
CA HIS A 302 20.23 5.15 26.48
C HIS A 302 20.75 4.11 27.51
N ALA A 303 21.53 3.12 27.04
CA ALA A 303 22.14 2.13 27.93
C ALA A 303 23.09 2.77 28.97
N ASP A 304 23.70 3.92 28.64
CA ASP A 304 24.56 4.72 29.50
C ASP A 304 23.83 5.33 30.69
N LYS A 305 22.52 5.53 30.56
CA LYS A 305 21.69 6.18 31.60
C LYS A 305 20.90 5.18 32.45
N THR A 306 21.07 3.90 32.20
CA THR A 306 20.38 2.81 32.89
C THR A 306 21.37 1.85 33.53
N ALA A 307 20.95 1.12 34.55
CA ALA A 307 21.83 0.15 35.27
C ALA A 307 22.07 -1.13 34.46
N CYS A 308 22.31 -1.02 33.13
CA CYS A 308 22.62 -2.16 32.28
C CYS A 308 24.00 -2.76 32.61
N LYS A 309 24.07 -4.09 32.73
CA LYS A 309 25.33 -4.82 32.90
C LYS A 309 25.98 -5.05 31.53
N LYS A 310 27.29 -5.20 31.53
CA LYS A 310 28.05 -5.63 30.35
C LYS A 310 28.37 -7.14 30.42
N ASN A 311 28.25 -7.83 29.29
CA ASN A 311 28.63 -9.22 29.15
C ASN A 311 30.17 -9.36 29.03
N THR A 312 30.67 -10.60 28.90
CA THR A 312 32.10 -10.90 28.73
C THR A 312 32.71 -10.29 27.47
N ARG A 313 31.90 -9.93 26.46
CA ARG A 313 32.32 -9.25 25.21
C ARG A 313 32.32 -7.73 25.35
N GLY A 314 31.90 -7.17 26.49
CA GLY A 314 31.79 -5.76 26.77
C GLY A 314 30.51 -5.12 26.18
N GLU A 315 29.55 -5.93 25.73
CA GLU A 315 28.25 -5.48 25.19
C GLU A 315 27.24 -5.30 26.34
N TYR A 316 26.37 -4.29 26.23
CA TYR A 316 25.32 -4.06 27.22
C TYR A 316 24.23 -5.15 27.13
N VAL A 317 23.76 -5.61 28.27
CA VAL A 317 22.67 -6.60 28.39
C VAL A 317 21.58 -6.04 29.30
N SER A 318 20.34 -6.12 28.82
CA SER A 318 19.15 -5.73 29.58
C SER A 318 18.16 -6.88 29.66
N PRO A 319 17.84 -7.39 30.86
CA PRO A 319 16.81 -8.40 31.04
C PRO A 319 15.42 -7.94 30.53
N THR A 320 15.14 -6.64 30.66
CA THR A 320 13.91 -6.03 30.18
C THR A 320 13.81 -6.15 28.65
N ALA A 321 14.90 -5.84 27.93
CA ALA A 321 14.96 -5.97 26.47
C ALA A 321 14.74 -7.42 26.01
N SER A 322 15.28 -8.42 26.73
CA SER A 322 15.07 -9.84 26.42
C SER A 322 13.60 -10.26 26.62
N ARG A 323 12.93 -9.75 27.67
CA ARG A 323 11.50 -10.01 27.91
C ARG A 323 10.63 -9.38 26.81
N ILE A 324 10.97 -8.17 26.36
CA ILE A 324 10.30 -7.50 25.24
C ILE A 324 10.45 -8.33 23.98
N LEU A 325 11.67 -8.79 23.66
CA LEU A 325 11.91 -9.61 22.47
C LEU A 325 11.03 -10.88 22.45
N ALA A 326 10.97 -11.60 23.56
CA ALA A 326 10.12 -12.80 23.66
C ALA A 326 8.65 -12.48 23.39
N ARG A 327 8.14 -11.36 23.92
CA ARG A 327 6.77 -10.92 23.71
C ARG A 327 6.51 -10.52 22.25
N VAL A 328 7.45 -9.80 21.65
CA VAL A 328 7.40 -9.36 20.25
C VAL A 328 7.46 -10.56 19.30
N GLN A 329 8.35 -11.52 19.53
CA GLN A 329 8.43 -12.74 18.73
C GLN A 329 7.13 -13.54 18.80
N GLN A 330 6.54 -13.69 19.98
CA GLN A 330 5.26 -14.37 20.14
C GLN A 330 4.14 -13.75 19.28
N MET A 331 4.13 -12.40 19.15
CA MET A 331 3.05 -11.68 18.45
C MET A 331 3.28 -11.56 16.94
N PHE A 332 4.54 -11.40 16.49
CA PHE A 332 4.84 -10.98 15.11
C PHE A 332 5.68 -11.99 14.31
N GLN A 333 6.00 -13.19 14.85
CA GLN A 333 6.90 -14.17 14.21
C GLN A 333 6.45 -14.64 12.81
N TYR A 334 5.15 -14.58 12.51
CA TYR A 334 4.60 -14.98 11.22
C TYR A 334 4.44 -13.82 10.23
N ASP A 335 4.58 -12.59 10.70
CA ASP A 335 4.41 -11.38 9.93
C ASP A 335 5.75 -10.68 9.61
N LEU A 336 6.71 -10.77 10.54
CA LEU A 336 7.97 -10.03 10.49
C LEU A 336 9.15 -10.98 10.76
N ASP A 337 10.28 -10.75 10.07
CA ASP A 337 11.56 -11.44 10.32
C ASP A 337 12.37 -10.65 11.36
N ILE A 338 12.15 -10.97 12.63
CA ILE A 338 12.73 -10.23 13.76
C ILE A 338 14.02 -10.90 14.19
N VAL A 339 15.12 -10.14 14.25
CA VAL A 339 16.43 -10.62 14.73
C VAL A 339 16.32 -11.15 16.15
N GLU A 340 16.97 -12.29 16.43
CA GLU A 340 16.85 -13.07 17.66
C GLU A 340 17.40 -12.39 18.91
N HIS A 341 17.96 -11.18 18.80
CA HIS A 341 18.42 -10.40 19.96
C HIS A 341 18.16 -8.90 19.79
N VAL A 342 18.07 -8.20 20.92
CA VAL A 342 17.92 -6.75 20.97
C VAL A 342 19.30 -6.11 21.14
N PHE A 343 19.62 -5.14 20.28
CA PHE A 343 20.84 -4.35 20.43
C PHE A 343 20.63 -3.25 21.48
N VAL A 344 21.36 -3.38 22.60
CA VAL A 344 21.32 -2.42 23.70
C VAL A 344 22.51 -1.48 23.57
N LEU A 345 22.23 -0.20 23.26
CA LEU A 345 23.26 0.73 22.78
C LEU A 345 23.37 2.00 23.64
N ASP A 346 24.63 2.44 23.84
CA ASP A 346 24.94 3.86 23.98
C ASP A 346 25.16 4.41 22.56
N THR A 347 24.20 5.20 22.07
CA THR A 347 24.22 5.73 20.71
C THR A 347 25.29 6.80 20.46
N GLN A 348 26.00 7.25 21.50
CA GLN A 348 27.04 8.29 21.38
C GLN A 348 28.44 7.70 21.16
N VAL A 349 28.67 6.41 21.45
CA VAL A 349 29.98 5.78 21.42
C VAL A 349 30.18 4.94 20.16
N ALA A 350 30.80 5.52 19.14
CA ALA A 350 30.93 4.90 17.81
C ALA A 350 31.76 3.62 17.73
N LEU A 351 32.71 3.40 18.65
CA LEU A 351 33.62 2.24 18.61
C LEU A 351 33.29 1.21 19.71
N SER A 352 32.11 1.25 20.30
CA SER A 352 31.69 0.28 21.29
C SER A 352 31.55 -1.13 20.68
N PRO A 353 31.73 -2.20 21.48
CA PRO A 353 31.46 -3.56 21.04
C PRO A 353 30.04 -3.73 20.47
N ASP A 354 29.05 -3.09 21.09
CA ASP A 354 27.64 -3.12 20.70
C ASP A 354 27.43 -2.57 19.27
N ILE A 355 28.05 -1.42 18.95
CA ILE A 355 27.98 -0.84 17.60
C ILE A 355 28.68 -1.73 16.57
N LYS A 356 29.77 -2.40 16.95
CA LYS A 356 30.43 -3.37 16.07
C LYS A 356 29.54 -4.58 15.79
N ALA A 357 28.88 -5.13 16.80
CA ALA A 357 27.94 -6.24 16.67
C ALA A 357 26.75 -5.83 15.78
N LEU A 358 26.20 -4.64 15.98
CA LEU A 358 25.14 -4.10 15.13
C LEU A 358 25.60 -3.97 13.67
N LYS A 359 26.78 -3.40 13.42
CA LYS A 359 27.33 -3.30 12.05
C LYS A 359 27.51 -4.68 11.39
N GLN A 360 27.98 -5.67 12.14
CA GLN A 360 28.12 -7.05 11.64
C GLN A 360 26.76 -7.64 11.25
N GLN A 361 25.73 -7.46 12.07
CA GLN A 361 24.36 -7.92 11.78
C GLN A 361 23.79 -7.21 10.54
N LEU A 362 23.96 -5.88 10.46
CA LEU A 362 23.53 -5.09 9.29
C LEU A 362 24.24 -5.55 8.01
N TYR A 363 25.53 -5.89 8.07
CA TYR A 363 26.29 -6.42 6.95
C TYR A 363 25.71 -7.75 6.45
N LEU A 364 25.43 -8.68 7.37
CA LEU A 364 24.84 -9.99 7.03
C LEU A 364 23.47 -9.81 6.35
N MET A 365 22.60 -8.98 6.92
CA MET A 365 21.28 -8.71 6.36
C MET A 365 21.37 -7.98 5.00
N ASN A 366 22.27 -7.00 4.89
CA ASN A 366 22.52 -6.28 3.63
C ASN A 366 22.97 -7.25 2.52
N SER A 367 23.88 -8.17 2.84
CA SER A 367 24.35 -9.19 1.89
C SER A 367 23.24 -10.12 1.44
N GLN A 368 22.38 -10.55 2.36
CA GLN A 368 21.23 -11.40 2.04
C GLN A 368 20.26 -10.69 1.10
N ILE A 369 19.87 -9.44 1.42
CA ILE A 369 18.90 -8.69 0.62
C ILE A 369 19.46 -8.33 -0.76
N LYS A 370 20.72 -7.90 -0.85
CA LYS A 370 21.37 -7.57 -2.12
C LYS A 370 21.44 -8.73 -3.10
N ASN A 371 21.49 -9.96 -2.62
CA ASN A 371 21.61 -11.14 -3.47
C ASN A 371 20.26 -11.73 -3.92
N LEU A 372 19.14 -11.26 -3.34
CA LEU A 372 17.80 -11.79 -3.66
C LEU A 372 17.28 -11.39 -5.04
N PRO A 373 17.25 -10.11 -5.42
CA PRO A 373 16.69 -9.70 -6.69
C PRO A 373 17.75 -9.69 -7.82
N LYS A 374 17.39 -10.29 -8.96
CA LYS A 374 18.12 -10.09 -10.21
C LYS A 374 17.78 -8.71 -10.75
N HIS A 375 18.78 -7.87 -11.03
CA HIS A 375 18.56 -6.57 -11.66
C HIS A 375 19.17 -6.53 -13.06
N SER A 376 18.72 -5.58 -13.88
CA SER A 376 19.24 -5.36 -15.22
C SER A 376 20.38 -4.35 -15.21
N GLY A 377 21.24 -4.37 -16.23
CA GLY A 377 22.25 -3.33 -16.44
C GLY A 377 21.66 -1.93 -16.65
N LEU A 378 20.34 -1.85 -16.93
CA LEU A 378 19.59 -0.60 -17.03
C LEU A 378 19.59 0.17 -15.70
N LEU A 379 19.47 -0.54 -14.57
CA LEU A 379 19.50 0.07 -13.24
C LEU A 379 20.80 0.84 -12.98
N GLU A 380 21.95 0.23 -13.27
CA GLU A 380 23.26 0.88 -13.08
C GLU A 380 23.43 2.09 -14.00
N SER A 381 23.04 1.94 -15.27
CA SER A 381 23.08 3.03 -16.24
C SER A 381 22.21 4.19 -15.79
N MET A 382 21.02 3.92 -15.24
CA MET A 382 20.12 4.94 -14.74
C MET A 382 20.65 5.64 -13.49
N ILE A 383 21.20 4.91 -12.52
CA ILE A 383 21.80 5.50 -11.30
C ILE A 383 22.93 6.47 -11.67
N CYS A 384 23.71 6.16 -12.71
CA CYS A 384 24.75 7.07 -13.19
C CYS A 384 24.17 8.36 -13.83
N GLN A 385 22.99 8.29 -14.46
CA GLN A 385 22.35 9.43 -15.13
C GLN A 385 21.51 10.30 -14.17
N LEU A 386 20.92 9.73 -13.12
CA LEU A 386 20.05 10.44 -12.17
C LEU A 386 20.65 11.74 -11.63
N PRO A 387 21.94 11.83 -11.24
CA PRO A 387 22.51 13.09 -10.76
C PRO A 387 22.47 14.22 -11.80
N SER A 388 22.56 13.90 -13.09
CA SER A 388 22.45 14.88 -14.17
C SER A 388 21.00 15.36 -14.35
N TRP A 389 20.04 14.43 -14.25
CA TRP A 389 18.61 14.75 -14.35
C TRP A 389 18.15 15.60 -13.15
N ARG A 390 18.57 15.26 -11.92
CA ARG A 390 18.30 16.06 -10.72
C ARG A 390 18.82 17.48 -10.82
N ARG A 391 19.95 17.70 -11.47
CA ARG A 391 20.51 19.05 -11.69
C ARG A 391 19.70 19.84 -12.71
N SER A 392 19.22 19.20 -13.78
CA SER A 392 18.42 19.87 -14.81
C SER A 392 17.01 20.22 -14.32
N THR A 393 16.49 19.53 -13.30
CA THR A 393 15.16 19.75 -12.71
C THR A 393 15.25 20.16 -11.24
N SER A 394 16.28 20.95 -10.86
CA SER A 394 16.59 21.23 -9.45
C SER A 394 15.50 22.00 -8.69
N SER A 395 14.73 22.85 -9.36
CA SER A 395 13.60 23.57 -8.78
C SER A 395 12.38 22.68 -8.54
N PHE A 396 12.12 21.74 -9.46
CA PHE A 396 11.01 20.81 -9.37
C PHE A 396 11.43 19.42 -9.89
N PRO A 397 11.99 18.55 -9.02
CA PRO A 397 12.55 17.27 -9.44
C PRO A 397 11.47 16.19 -9.63
N VAL A 398 10.46 16.49 -10.42
CA VAL A 398 9.33 15.61 -10.71
C VAL A 398 9.22 15.43 -12.22
N LEU A 399 8.92 14.21 -12.65
CA LEU A 399 8.60 13.87 -14.03
C LEU A 399 7.28 13.11 -14.06
N SER A 400 6.47 13.34 -15.09
CA SER A 400 5.38 12.42 -15.38
C SER A 400 5.92 11.10 -15.90
N TRP A 401 5.10 10.04 -15.84
CA TRP A 401 5.47 8.73 -16.39
C TRP A 401 5.93 8.82 -17.84
N GLN A 402 5.20 9.58 -18.66
CA GLN A 402 5.53 9.77 -20.07
C GLN A 402 6.87 10.50 -20.24
N GLN A 403 7.10 11.58 -19.51
CA GLN A 403 8.38 12.32 -19.56
C GLN A 403 9.56 11.43 -19.14
N PHE A 404 9.37 10.59 -18.12
CA PHE A 404 10.39 9.66 -17.66
C PHE A 404 10.72 8.62 -18.75
N MET A 405 9.69 8.04 -19.39
CA MET A 405 9.86 7.13 -20.53
C MET A 405 10.67 7.77 -21.65
N ASP A 406 10.28 8.97 -22.06
CA ASP A 406 10.92 9.67 -23.19
C ASP A 406 12.36 10.03 -22.88
N HIS A 407 12.65 10.49 -21.67
CA HIS A 407 14.01 10.76 -21.22
C HIS A 407 14.88 9.49 -21.20
N LEU A 408 14.34 8.39 -20.71
CA LEU A 408 15.06 7.13 -20.63
C LEU A 408 15.35 6.57 -22.02
N ARG A 409 14.33 6.56 -22.89
CA ARG A 409 14.47 6.09 -24.27
C ARG A 409 15.42 6.95 -25.11
N SER A 410 15.44 8.26 -24.87
CA SER A 410 16.34 9.17 -25.59
C SER A 410 17.78 9.11 -25.11
N LYS A 411 18.02 9.00 -23.78
CA LYS A 411 19.34 9.19 -23.17
C LYS A 411 20.01 7.90 -22.66
N VAL A 412 19.23 6.86 -22.35
CA VAL A 412 19.76 5.64 -21.71
C VAL A 412 19.65 4.43 -22.63
N ASN A 413 18.44 4.01 -22.98
CA ASN A 413 18.20 2.83 -23.79
C ASN A 413 16.95 2.95 -24.66
N PRO A 414 17.10 3.12 -25.97
CA PRO A 414 15.98 3.31 -26.89
C PRO A 414 15.10 2.06 -27.06
N LEU A 415 15.59 0.87 -26.70
CA LEU A 415 14.86 -0.39 -26.78
C LEU A 415 14.02 -0.70 -25.53
N ALA A 416 14.11 0.12 -24.48
CA ALA A 416 13.36 -0.14 -23.26
C ALA A 416 11.84 -0.05 -23.50
N GLY A 417 11.14 -1.17 -23.34
CA GLY A 417 9.68 -1.26 -23.35
C GLY A 417 9.09 -0.91 -21.99
N GLU A 418 7.79 -0.73 -21.94
CA GLU A 418 7.08 -0.32 -20.71
C GLU A 418 7.32 -1.27 -19.54
N GLU A 419 7.34 -2.59 -19.77
CA GLU A 419 7.64 -3.60 -18.74
C GLU A 419 9.03 -3.42 -18.13
N HIS A 420 10.03 -3.12 -18.97
CA HIS A 420 11.38 -2.83 -18.48
C HIS A 420 11.43 -1.57 -17.61
N LEU A 421 10.60 -0.56 -17.94
CA LEU A 421 10.51 0.67 -17.15
C LEU A 421 9.80 0.44 -15.82
N LYS A 422 8.70 -0.31 -15.78
CA LYS A 422 8.01 -0.67 -14.54
C LYS A 422 8.96 -1.39 -13.57
N ILE A 423 9.69 -2.39 -14.08
CA ILE A 423 10.71 -3.11 -13.29
C ILE A 423 11.82 -2.16 -12.81
N LEU A 424 12.30 -1.27 -13.69
CA LEU A 424 13.35 -0.31 -13.35
C LEU A 424 12.90 0.66 -12.25
N VAL A 425 11.69 1.20 -12.36
CA VAL A 425 11.12 2.13 -11.36
C VAL A 425 11.01 1.44 -10.00
N GLN A 426 10.50 0.21 -9.93
CA GLN A 426 10.49 -0.59 -8.71
C GLN A 426 11.90 -0.78 -8.12
N GLN A 427 12.88 -1.10 -8.95
CA GLN A 427 14.27 -1.27 -8.53
C GLN A 427 14.90 0.03 -8.02
N LEU A 428 14.66 1.16 -8.70
CA LEU A 428 15.12 2.48 -8.27
C LEU A 428 14.48 2.90 -6.95
N GLN A 429 13.19 2.60 -6.78
CA GLN A 429 12.47 2.85 -5.53
C GLN A 429 13.03 1.98 -4.39
N LEU A 430 13.34 0.71 -4.63
CA LEU A 430 13.98 -0.17 -3.65
C LEU A 430 15.36 0.34 -3.22
N CYS A 431 16.14 0.91 -4.14
CA CYS A 431 17.44 1.54 -3.84
C CYS A 431 17.31 2.88 -3.11
N GLY A 432 16.10 3.46 -3.05
CA GLY A 432 15.86 4.78 -2.48
C GLY A 432 16.36 5.94 -3.35
N GLU A 433 16.41 5.72 -4.68
CA GLU A 433 16.82 6.75 -5.64
C GLU A 433 15.65 7.64 -6.06
N ILE A 434 14.45 7.10 -6.16
CA ILE A 434 13.24 7.82 -6.58
C ILE A 434 12.08 7.46 -5.64
N VAL A 435 11.00 8.24 -5.76
CA VAL A 435 9.66 7.87 -5.26
C VAL A 435 8.73 7.84 -6.45
N TYR A 436 7.98 6.75 -6.59
CA TYR A 436 6.92 6.61 -7.58
C TYR A 436 5.58 6.81 -6.90
N LEU A 437 4.75 7.69 -7.43
CA LEU A 437 3.42 7.99 -6.96
C LEU A 437 2.42 7.61 -8.04
N GLU A 438 1.59 6.63 -7.74
CA GLU A 438 0.41 6.32 -8.54
C GLU A 438 -0.66 7.37 -8.25
N SER A 439 -1.30 7.90 -9.29
CA SER A 439 -2.36 8.89 -9.15
C SER A 439 -3.66 8.34 -9.70
N GLU A 440 -4.73 8.40 -8.91
CA GLU A 440 -6.07 8.02 -9.35
C GLU A 440 -6.73 9.11 -10.21
N THR A 441 -6.29 10.37 -10.07
CA THR A 441 -6.93 11.53 -10.69
C THR A 441 -6.17 12.10 -11.88
N SER A 442 -4.86 11.82 -11.97
CA SER A 442 -3.97 12.39 -12.97
C SER A 442 -2.96 11.37 -13.49
N GLN A 443 -1.87 11.83 -14.09
CA GLN A 443 -0.78 10.96 -14.52
C GLN A 443 0.10 10.55 -13.34
N ASP A 444 0.62 9.32 -13.37
CA ASP A 444 1.63 8.86 -12.42
C ASP A 444 2.86 9.76 -12.43
N LEU A 445 3.42 9.98 -11.24
CA LEU A 445 4.53 10.88 -11.02
C LEU A 445 5.77 10.15 -10.52
N ILE A 446 6.93 10.56 -11.02
CA ILE A 446 8.23 10.06 -10.58
C ILE A 446 9.02 11.20 -9.96
N ILE A 447 9.19 11.12 -8.65
CA ILE A 447 9.98 12.07 -7.88
C ILE A 447 11.45 11.66 -7.95
N LEU A 448 12.28 12.44 -8.63
CA LEU A 448 13.71 12.16 -8.80
C LEU A 448 14.53 12.39 -7.54
N SER A 449 14.02 13.19 -6.60
CA SER A 449 14.69 13.49 -5.33
C SER A 449 13.78 13.18 -4.14
N PRO A 450 13.87 11.95 -3.56
CA PRO A 450 13.13 11.61 -2.35
C PRO A 450 13.39 12.58 -1.19
N LYS A 451 14.61 13.11 -1.10
CA LYS A 451 14.98 14.08 -0.08
C LYS A 451 14.16 15.37 -0.21
N TRP A 452 14.04 15.92 -1.42
CA TRP A 452 13.24 17.12 -1.68
C TRP A 452 11.78 16.91 -1.24
N LEU A 453 11.16 15.80 -1.63
CA LEU A 453 9.78 15.51 -1.24
C LEU A 453 9.63 15.39 0.28
N CYS A 454 10.49 14.61 0.93
CA CYS A 454 10.33 14.23 2.34
C CYS A 454 10.78 15.33 3.33
N GLU A 455 11.87 16.05 3.01
CA GLU A 455 12.42 17.08 3.90
C GLU A 455 11.89 18.47 3.56
N ASP A 456 11.95 18.87 2.27
CA ASP A 456 11.64 20.23 1.86
C ASP A 456 10.13 20.47 1.66
N ILE A 457 9.39 19.50 1.11
CA ILE A 457 7.95 19.64 0.92
C ILE A 457 7.18 19.14 2.13
N ILE A 458 7.13 17.84 2.37
CA ILE A 458 6.36 17.24 3.48
C ILE A 458 6.83 17.77 4.83
N GLY A 459 8.17 17.84 5.02
CA GLY A 459 8.77 18.33 6.26
C GLY A 459 8.36 19.76 6.61
N ASN A 460 8.23 20.63 5.62
CA ASN A 460 7.80 22.01 5.82
C ASN A 460 6.28 22.14 5.84
N LEU A 461 5.53 21.42 5.00
CA LEU A 461 4.07 21.48 4.94
C LEU A 461 3.44 21.31 6.33
N ILE A 462 3.83 20.26 7.05
CA ILE A 462 3.23 19.91 8.34
C ILE A 462 3.79 20.77 9.50
N SER A 463 4.99 21.34 9.34
CA SER A 463 5.66 22.14 10.40
C SER A 463 5.69 23.64 10.12
N HIS A 464 5.10 24.08 9.00
CA HIS A 464 5.22 25.49 8.59
C HIS A 464 4.27 26.38 9.41
N GLU A 465 4.85 27.31 10.16
CA GLU A 465 4.09 28.22 11.04
C GLU A 465 3.04 29.04 10.29
N LYS A 466 3.33 29.47 9.06
CA LYS A 466 2.40 30.26 8.25
C LYS A 466 1.17 29.48 7.84
N ILE A 467 1.31 28.16 7.55
CA ILE A 467 0.19 27.29 7.21
C ILE A 467 -0.72 27.10 8.43
N ILE A 468 -0.12 26.84 9.60
CA ILE A 468 -0.87 26.65 10.85
C ILE A 468 -1.58 27.94 11.28
N GLN A 469 -1.02 29.10 10.97
CA GLN A 469 -1.56 30.40 11.39
C GLN A 469 -2.51 31.04 10.39
N SER A 470 -2.47 30.67 9.10
CA SER A 470 -3.15 31.42 8.04
C SER A 470 -4.63 31.04 7.86
N ARG A 471 -4.98 29.74 7.94
CA ARG A 471 -6.36 29.29 7.78
C ARG A 471 -6.67 28.08 8.68
N ILE A 472 -7.73 28.19 9.48
CA ILE A 472 -8.17 27.15 10.42
C ILE A 472 -8.91 26.04 9.66
N THR A 473 -9.51 26.36 8.51
CA THR A 473 -10.38 25.45 7.74
C THR A 473 -9.61 24.43 6.91
N GLY A 474 -8.31 24.64 6.69
CA GLY A 474 -7.51 23.78 5.82
C GLY A 474 -7.72 23.98 4.31
N CYS A 475 -8.49 25.03 3.90
CA CYS A 475 -8.69 25.37 2.50
C CYS A 475 -7.71 26.46 2.08
N PHE A 476 -7.01 26.25 0.97
CA PHE A 476 -5.98 27.15 0.45
C PHE A 476 -6.19 27.41 -1.04
N THR A 477 -6.02 28.66 -1.47
CA THR A 477 -5.96 29.01 -2.88
C THR A 477 -4.58 28.68 -3.46
N VAL A 478 -4.47 28.62 -4.79
CA VAL A 478 -3.17 28.47 -5.48
C VAL A 478 -2.21 29.59 -5.10
N ASP A 479 -2.71 30.83 -4.95
CA ASP A 479 -1.90 31.99 -4.58
C ASP A 479 -1.35 31.87 -3.14
N ASP A 480 -2.13 31.32 -2.20
CA ASP A 480 -1.65 31.06 -0.84
C ASP A 480 -0.44 30.09 -0.86
N PHE A 481 -0.52 29.05 -1.69
CA PHE A 481 0.58 28.07 -1.86
C PHE A 481 1.80 28.67 -2.55
N GLN A 482 1.59 29.53 -3.57
CA GLN A 482 2.68 30.22 -4.25
C GLN A 482 3.45 31.16 -3.29
N LEU A 483 2.77 31.74 -2.31
CA LEU A 483 3.44 32.55 -1.27
C LEU A 483 4.26 31.69 -0.29
N ILE A 484 3.84 30.46 -0.04
CA ILE A 484 4.53 29.54 0.87
C ILE A 484 5.75 28.91 0.18
N TYR A 485 5.62 28.56 -1.09
CA TYR A 485 6.66 27.90 -1.91
C TYR A 485 7.02 28.75 -3.14
N PRO A 486 7.70 29.90 -2.95
CA PRO A 486 7.93 30.86 -4.05
C PRO A 486 8.88 30.35 -5.13
N GLU A 487 9.67 29.30 -4.86
CA GLU A 487 10.64 28.73 -5.81
C GLU A 487 10.07 27.62 -6.70
N THR A 488 8.84 27.19 -6.43
CA THR A 488 8.18 26.09 -7.13
C THR A 488 6.83 26.56 -7.63
N ASP A 489 6.41 26.13 -8.81
CA ASP A 489 5.05 26.38 -9.30
C ASP A 489 4.04 25.71 -8.36
N ALA A 490 3.07 26.48 -7.89
CA ALA A 490 2.12 26.01 -6.89
C ALA A 490 1.18 24.94 -7.45
N LEU A 491 0.75 25.03 -8.72
CA LEU A 491 -0.12 24.04 -9.35
C LEU A 491 0.59 22.70 -9.49
N ASP A 492 1.83 22.71 -9.98
CA ASP A 492 2.64 21.50 -10.08
C ASP A 492 2.85 20.84 -8.72
N LEU A 493 3.09 21.66 -7.67
CA LEU A 493 3.27 21.14 -6.30
C LEU A 493 1.97 20.57 -5.75
N LEU A 494 0.83 21.24 -5.98
CA LEU A 494 -0.48 20.77 -5.54
C LEU A 494 -0.84 19.43 -6.20
N GLN A 495 -0.50 19.20 -7.47
CA GLN A 495 -0.66 17.88 -8.11
C GLN A 495 0.14 16.77 -7.41
N VAL A 496 1.37 17.08 -6.96
CA VAL A 496 2.17 16.09 -6.17
C VAL A 496 1.50 15.79 -4.83
N LEU A 497 0.96 16.83 -4.15
CA LEU A 497 0.28 16.65 -2.86
C LEU A 497 -1.07 15.93 -3.00
N GLU A 498 -1.75 16.12 -4.12
CA GLU A 498 -2.97 15.40 -4.47
C GLU A 498 -2.69 13.93 -4.79
N ALA A 499 -1.59 13.62 -5.50
CA ALA A 499 -1.14 12.25 -5.74
C ALA A 499 -0.67 11.54 -4.44
N LEU A 500 -0.36 12.29 -3.38
CA LEU A 500 -0.10 11.78 -2.03
C LEU A 500 -1.36 11.63 -1.16
N ASP A 501 -2.54 11.95 -1.69
CA ASP A 501 -3.81 12.00 -0.95
C ASP A 501 -3.78 12.93 0.28
N LEU A 502 -3.04 14.02 0.20
CA LEU A 502 -2.99 15.02 1.27
C LEU A 502 -4.01 16.14 1.07
N CYS A 503 -4.40 16.38 -0.17
CA CYS A 503 -5.39 17.39 -0.53
C CYS A 503 -6.24 16.94 -1.71
N THR A 504 -7.26 17.71 -1.98
CA THR A 504 -8.06 17.59 -3.20
C THR A 504 -8.58 18.96 -3.59
N GLN A 505 -8.75 19.17 -4.89
CA GLN A 505 -9.35 20.39 -5.43
C GLN A 505 -10.82 20.48 -5.02
N CYS A 506 -11.29 21.67 -4.68
CA CYS A 506 -12.69 21.98 -4.48
C CYS A 506 -13.04 23.31 -5.16
N ASP A 507 -14.28 23.47 -5.57
CA ASP A 507 -14.82 24.73 -6.10
C ASP A 507 -15.59 25.43 -4.98
N ASN A 508 -15.26 26.67 -4.72
CA ASN A 508 -15.95 27.50 -3.74
C ASN A 508 -16.38 28.81 -4.41
N ASP A 509 -17.64 28.89 -4.79
CA ASP A 509 -18.23 30.05 -5.47
C ASP A 509 -17.49 30.50 -6.76
N GLY A 510 -16.90 29.54 -7.50
CA GLY A 510 -16.13 29.79 -8.73
C GLY A 510 -14.65 30.09 -8.52
N GLU A 511 -14.15 30.03 -7.26
CA GLU A 511 -12.73 30.06 -6.97
C GLU A 511 -12.22 28.63 -6.72
N ILE A 512 -11.10 28.27 -7.37
CA ILE A 512 -10.45 26.98 -7.16
C ILE A 512 -9.66 27.04 -5.86
N GLU A 513 -10.09 26.25 -4.89
CA GLU A 513 -9.37 26.02 -3.64
C GLU A 513 -8.91 24.55 -3.54
N TYR A 514 -7.95 24.31 -2.67
CA TYR A 514 -7.49 22.97 -2.30
C TYR A 514 -7.74 22.73 -0.82
N GLU A 515 -8.52 21.68 -0.51
CA GLU A 515 -8.79 21.29 0.87
C GLU A 515 -7.75 20.28 1.36
N PHE A 516 -7.16 20.59 2.51
CA PHE A 516 -6.21 19.73 3.24
C PHE A 516 -6.85 19.30 4.56
N PRO A 517 -7.53 18.16 4.65
CA PRO A 517 -8.17 17.73 5.88
C PRO A 517 -7.19 17.59 7.05
N CYS A 518 -5.93 17.25 6.77
CA CYS A 518 -4.87 17.16 7.79
C CYS A 518 -4.45 18.52 8.38
N LEU A 519 -4.76 19.63 7.71
CA LEU A 519 -4.51 20.99 8.15
C LEU A 519 -5.81 21.71 8.59
N ASN A 520 -6.93 21.00 8.62
CA ASN A 520 -8.17 21.51 9.18
C ASN A 520 -8.11 21.39 10.70
N PHE A 521 -8.10 22.51 11.42
CA PHE A 521 -8.02 22.59 12.89
C PHE A 521 -9.36 22.89 13.55
N VAL A 522 -10.45 22.88 12.80
CA VAL A 522 -11.81 22.98 13.35
C VAL A 522 -12.13 21.67 14.08
N GLU A 523 -12.19 21.69 15.42
CA GLU A 523 -12.37 20.48 16.21
C GLU A 523 -13.78 19.88 16.04
N THR A 524 -14.81 20.71 16.02
CA THR A 524 -16.21 20.29 15.87
C THR A 524 -17.04 21.36 15.17
N LEU A 525 -18.04 20.90 14.42
CA LEU A 525 -19.10 21.75 13.89
C LEU A 525 -20.40 21.48 14.65
N ASN A 526 -20.92 22.50 15.33
CA ASN A 526 -22.15 22.39 16.12
C ASN A 526 -23.38 22.54 15.22
N GLY A 527 -24.43 21.77 15.52
CA GLY A 527 -25.73 21.90 14.86
C GLY A 527 -25.91 21.09 13.57
N LEU A 528 -24.88 20.41 13.07
CA LEU A 528 -24.97 19.62 11.83
C LEU A 528 -25.76 18.31 11.96
N TRP A 529 -25.84 17.75 13.17
CA TRP A 529 -26.61 16.53 13.46
C TRP A 529 -27.60 16.80 14.62
N GLN A 530 -28.60 17.68 14.34
CA GLN A 530 -29.52 18.14 15.39
C GLN A 530 -30.60 17.11 15.70
N LYS A 531 -30.94 17.01 17.00
CA LYS A 531 -32.02 16.18 17.53
C LYS A 531 -33.40 16.66 17.08
N ASP A 532 -33.58 17.96 16.95
CA ASP A 532 -34.87 18.62 16.74
C ASP A 532 -35.24 18.88 15.29
N SER A 533 -34.56 18.17 14.35
CA SER A 533 -34.95 18.24 12.94
C SER A 533 -36.34 17.61 12.79
N LYS A 534 -37.36 18.44 12.63
CA LYS A 534 -38.73 18.02 12.32
C LYS A 534 -38.81 17.13 11.09
N ARG A 535 -37.83 17.26 10.15
CA ARG A 535 -37.72 16.50 8.92
C ARG A 535 -37.53 15.00 9.17
N TYR A 536 -36.76 14.63 10.19
CA TYR A 536 -36.39 13.22 10.47
C TYR A 536 -37.00 12.65 11.73
N ALA A 537 -38.10 13.27 12.29
CA ALA A 537 -38.75 12.79 13.50
C ALA A 537 -39.22 11.33 13.37
N ASP A 538 -39.76 10.95 12.20
CA ASP A 538 -40.15 9.59 11.85
C ASP A 538 -39.12 8.89 10.95
N GLY A 539 -37.90 9.44 10.86
CA GLY A 539 -36.86 8.97 9.96
C GLY A 539 -36.33 7.56 10.26
N VAL A 540 -35.67 7.02 9.27
CA VAL A 540 -34.91 5.77 9.37
C VAL A 540 -33.46 6.11 9.68
N TYR A 541 -32.85 5.34 10.57
CA TYR A 541 -31.48 5.53 11.04
C TYR A 541 -30.69 4.24 10.92
N GLY A 542 -29.43 4.33 10.55
CA GLY A 542 -28.51 3.21 10.50
C GLY A 542 -27.07 3.67 10.67
N GLY A 543 -26.17 2.73 10.82
CA GLY A 543 -24.76 3.07 10.86
C GLY A 543 -23.88 1.92 11.30
N VAL A 544 -22.57 2.12 11.07
CA VAL A 544 -21.53 1.18 11.45
C VAL A 544 -20.38 1.89 12.15
N ARG A 545 -19.68 1.16 13.00
CA ARG A 545 -18.38 1.55 13.52
C ARG A 545 -17.34 0.63 12.90
N ILE A 546 -16.34 1.23 12.24
CA ILE A 546 -15.17 0.51 11.76
C ILE A 546 -14.06 0.68 12.78
N GLN A 547 -13.56 -0.42 13.31
CA GLN A 547 -12.51 -0.42 14.32
C GLN A 547 -11.45 -1.48 14.05
N THR A 548 -10.31 -1.35 14.72
CA THR A 548 -9.23 -2.32 14.68
C THR A 548 -9.13 -3.07 16.00
N GLN A 549 -8.52 -4.25 15.97
CA GLN A 549 -8.16 -4.95 17.20
C GLN A 549 -7.17 -4.14 18.04
N SER A 550 -7.20 -4.31 19.35
CA SER A 550 -6.44 -3.49 20.33
C SER A 550 -4.94 -3.36 20.05
N ALA A 551 -4.32 -4.36 19.43
CA ALA A 551 -2.89 -4.32 19.08
C ALA A 551 -2.54 -3.33 17.95
N ALA A 552 -3.53 -2.90 17.17
CA ALA A 552 -3.37 -1.96 16.05
C ALA A 552 -4.05 -0.61 16.33
N SER A 553 -4.36 -0.32 17.59
CA SER A 553 -5.03 0.92 18.01
C SER A 553 -4.26 2.17 17.57
N GLY A 554 -4.99 3.17 17.11
CA GLY A 554 -4.44 4.46 16.65
C GLY A 554 -4.00 4.50 15.18
N ILE A 555 -3.97 3.37 14.43
CA ILE A 555 -3.61 3.41 13.00
C ILE A 555 -4.71 4.10 12.20
N LEU A 556 -5.99 3.82 12.47
CA LEU A 556 -7.12 4.43 11.76
C LEU A 556 -7.17 5.96 11.91
N LYS A 557 -6.71 6.49 13.04
CA LYS A 557 -6.59 7.93 13.26
C LYS A 557 -5.73 8.61 12.17
N HIS A 558 -4.63 7.97 11.77
CA HIS A 558 -3.71 8.51 10.76
C HIS A 558 -4.23 8.36 9.33
N LEU A 559 -5.20 7.45 9.12
CA LEU A 559 -5.85 7.26 7.81
C LEU A 559 -7.07 8.14 7.61
N PHE A 560 -7.66 8.65 8.69
CA PHE A 560 -8.95 9.34 8.65
C PHE A 560 -8.96 10.54 7.69
N HIS A 561 -7.90 11.33 7.68
CA HIS A 561 -7.80 12.50 6.78
C HIS A 561 -7.75 12.09 5.30
N ARG A 562 -7.20 10.92 4.96
CA ARG A 562 -7.26 10.40 3.59
C ARG A 562 -8.66 9.96 3.21
N ILE A 563 -9.39 9.34 4.13
CA ILE A 563 -10.81 9.03 3.91
C ILE A 563 -11.58 10.32 3.60
N GLN A 564 -11.29 11.41 4.31
CA GLN A 564 -11.90 12.72 4.03
C GLN A 564 -11.52 13.28 2.64
N VAL A 565 -10.28 13.10 2.19
CA VAL A 565 -9.86 13.46 0.82
C VAL A 565 -10.66 12.69 -0.22
N HIS A 566 -10.73 11.35 -0.09
CA HIS A 566 -11.48 10.51 -1.01
C HIS A 566 -12.99 10.79 -0.97
N LEU A 567 -13.53 11.11 0.20
CA LEU A 567 -14.93 11.50 0.33
C LEU A 567 -15.21 12.80 -0.46
N ARG A 568 -14.33 13.81 -0.36
CA ARG A 568 -14.46 15.05 -1.13
C ARG A 568 -14.36 14.80 -2.64
N ARG A 569 -13.44 13.96 -3.10
CA ARG A 569 -13.29 13.61 -4.52
C ARG A 569 -14.56 12.99 -5.10
N ASN A 570 -15.20 12.09 -4.38
CA ASN A 570 -16.44 11.46 -4.83
C ASN A 570 -17.58 12.46 -4.93
N VAL A 571 -17.71 13.39 -3.97
CA VAL A 571 -18.73 14.46 -4.04
C VAL A 571 -18.53 15.36 -5.26
N ILE A 572 -17.30 15.70 -5.61
CA ILE A 572 -17.02 16.55 -6.80
C ILE A 572 -17.40 15.83 -8.08
N GLN A 573 -17.22 14.52 -8.16
CA GLN A 573 -17.58 13.73 -9.35
C GLN A 573 -19.09 13.62 -9.55
N GLU A 574 -19.89 13.70 -8.48
CA GLU A 574 -21.36 13.60 -8.51
C GLU A 574 -22.06 14.97 -8.58
N ASN A 575 -21.32 16.07 -8.71
CA ASN A 575 -21.77 17.45 -8.51
C ASN A 575 -22.59 18.07 -9.68
N ASP A 576 -23.49 17.31 -10.29
CA ASP A 576 -24.57 17.91 -11.11
C ASP A 576 -25.84 18.28 -10.28
N ASP A 577 -25.86 17.97 -8.97
CA ASP A 577 -27.01 18.23 -8.09
C ASP A 577 -26.68 19.32 -7.04
N PRO A 578 -27.38 20.46 -7.04
CA PRO A 578 -27.14 21.57 -6.10
C PRO A 578 -27.47 21.24 -4.63
N ASP A 579 -28.10 20.08 -4.36
CA ASP A 579 -28.49 19.67 -3.01
C ASP A 579 -27.41 18.79 -2.30
N ASN A 580 -26.25 18.59 -2.94
CA ASN A 580 -25.15 17.81 -2.38
C ASN A 580 -24.15 18.70 -1.64
N ASP A 581 -24.23 18.69 -0.30
CA ASP A 581 -23.33 19.44 0.58
C ASP A 581 -22.39 18.54 1.37
N LEU A 582 -21.10 18.87 1.39
CA LEU A 582 -20.11 18.23 2.27
C LEU A 582 -19.46 19.23 3.22
N TYR A 583 -19.63 19.02 4.51
CA TYR A 583 -19.02 19.79 5.60
C TYR A 583 -17.92 18.93 6.26
N GLN A 584 -16.70 19.46 6.37
CA GLN A 584 -15.58 18.76 6.98
C GLN A 584 -14.97 19.53 8.17
N TRP A 585 -14.53 18.79 9.19
CA TRP A 585 -13.76 19.29 10.32
C TRP A 585 -12.67 18.27 10.68
N HIS A 586 -11.81 18.57 11.63
CA HIS A 586 -10.58 17.80 11.89
C HIS A 586 -10.79 16.27 11.94
N TYR A 587 -11.80 15.80 12.68
CA TYR A 587 -12.10 14.37 12.80
C TYR A 587 -13.55 14.04 12.46
N GLY A 588 -14.07 14.67 11.45
CA GLY A 588 -15.42 14.36 11.00
C GLY A 588 -15.80 14.99 9.68
N SER A 589 -16.82 14.41 9.07
CA SER A 589 -17.43 14.89 7.82
C SER A 589 -18.92 14.64 7.90
N LYS A 590 -19.72 15.57 7.40
CA LYS A 590 -21.16 15.40 7.17
C LYS A 590 -21.43 15.57 5.69
N PHE A 591 -22.11 14.61 5.11
CA PHE A 591 -22.53 14.63 3.73
C PHE A 591 -24.05 14.59 3.63
N CYS A 592 -24.62 15.48 2.81
CA CYS A 592 -26.05 15.53 2.50
C CYS A 592 -26.22 15.21 1.02
N CYS A 593 -27.13 14.30 0.70
CA CYS A 593 -27.51 13.93 -0.66
C CYS A 593 -29.05 13.90 -0.73
N GLY A 594 -29.68 14.98 -1.16
CA GLY A 594 -31.12 15.12 -1.20
C GLY A 594 -31.80 14.89 0.15
N ASP A 595 -32.58 13.79 0.27
CA ASP A 595 -33.32 13.41 1.48
C ASP A 595 -32.56 12.50 2.46
N VAL A 596 -31.29 12.16 2.17
CA VAL A 596 -30.45 11.35 3.04
C VAL A 596 -29.26 12.16 3.55
N GLU A 597 -28.86 11.92 4.77
CA GLU A 597 -27.69 12.53 5.41
C GLU A 597 -26.78 11.45 6.00
N GLY A 598 -25.47 11.63 5.80
CA GLY A 598 -24.43 10.81 6.40
C GLY A 598 -23.48 11.62 7.27
N MET A 599 -22.97 11.03 8.32
CA MET A 599 -21.95 11.61 9.18
C MET A 599 -20.87 10.59 9.48
N LEU A 600 -19.65 10.94 9.12
CA LEU A 600 -18.43 10.20 9.44
C LEU A 600 -17.70 10.91 10.57
N SER A 601 -17.32 10.21 11.64
CA SER A 601 -16.61 10.84 12.76
C SER A 601 -15.74 9.84 13.51
N MET A 602 -14.52 10.26 13.92
CA MET A 602 -13.68 9.48 14.81
C MET A 602 -14.37 9.25 16.14
N ASP A 603 -14.19 8.07 16.72
CA ASP A 603 -14.67 7.80 18.06
C ASP A 603 -13.80 8.51 19.12
N LYS A 604 -14.31 8.62 20.35
CA LYS A 604 -13.59 9.29 21.45
C LYS A 604 -12.30 8.56 21.86
N SER A 605 -12.20 7.27 21.58
CA SER A 605 -11.03 6.45 21.87
C SER A 605 -9.95 6.55 20.81
N MET A 606 -10.26 7.15 19.65
CA MET A 606 -9.41 7.22 18.47
C MET A 606 -8.96 5.84 17.94
N GLN A 607 -9.73 4.78 18.27
CA GLN A 607 -9.46 3.41 17.84
C GLN A 607 -10.29 2.99 16.63
N GLY A 608 -11.35 3.74 16.35
CA GLY A 608 -12.25 3.52 15.25
C GLY A 608 -12.99 4.79 14.86
N PHE A 609 -13.79 4.70 13.84
CA PHE A 609 -14.67 5.79 13.41
C PHE A 609 -16.07 5.25 13.15
N GLU A 610 -17.05 6.12 13.29
CA GLU A 610 -18.47 5.82 13.10
C GLU A 610 -18.98 6.47 11.81
N ILE A 611 -19.72 5.70 11.02
CA ILE A 611 -20.50 6.17 9.89
C ILE A 611 -21.97 6.04 10.30
N LYS A 612 -22.67 7.16 10.35
CA LYS A 612 -24.09 7.24 10.73
C LYS A 612 -24.86 7.82 9.56
N VAL A 613 -26.01 7.26 9.26
CA VAL A 613 -26.90 7.76 8.21
C VAL A 613 -28.31 7.92 8.74
N ARG A 614 -29.06 8.88 8.16
CA ARG A 614 -30.47 9.06 8.40
C ARG A 614 -31.19 9.53 7.13
N GLY A 615 -32.44 9.15 6.97
CA GLY A 615 -33.25 9.51 5.82
C GLY A 615 -34.74 9.43 6.13
N LEU A 616 -35.56 9.79 5.15
CA LEU A 616 -37.02 9.65 5.25
C LEU A 616 -37.43 8.15 5.14
N PRO A 617 -38.63 7.77 5.63
CA PRO A 617 -39.10 6.38 5.61
C PRO A 617 -39.20 5.74 4.22
N ASP A 618 -39.37 6.56 3.19
CA ASP A 618 -39.50 6.17 1.78
C ASP A 618 -38.13 6.03 1.07
N THR A 619 -37.06 6.51 1.67
CA THR A 619 -35.70 6.47 1.10
C THR A 619 -34.83 5.30 1.62
N ARG A 620 -35.44 4.22 2.15
CA ARG A 620 -34.71 3.13 2.82
C ARG A 620 -33.64 2.47 1.94
N THR A 621 -33.94 2.19 0.68
CA THR A 621 -32.99 1.58 -0.27
C THR A 621 -31.86 2.55 -0.57
N SER A 622 -32.15 3.79 -0.92
CA SER A 622 -31.13 4.83 -1.16
C SER A 622 -30.29 5.09 0.09
N LEU A 623 -30.88 5.01 1.29
CA LEU A 623 -30.15 5.17 2.55
C LEU A 623 -29.18 4.00 2.80
N PHE A 624 -29.58 2.78 2.46
CA PHE A 624 -28.74 1.59 2.54
C PHE A 624 -27.57 1.68 1.56
N ASP A 625 -27.86 1.99 0.29
CA ASP A 625 -26.84 2.16 -0.75
C ASP A 625 -25.86 3.27 -0.35
N PHE A 626 -26.37 4.40 0.13
CA PHE A 626 -25.54 5.51 0.59
C PHE A 626 -24.63 5.14 1.78
N LEU A 627 -25.13 4.32 2.73
CA LEU A 627 -24.30 3.81 3.82
C LEU A 627 -23.18 2.89 3.30
N GLU A 628 -23.52 1.97 2.39
CA GLU A 628 -22.53 1.04 1.81
C GLU A 628 -21.51 1.76 0.92
N ASP A 629 -21.88 2.84 0.22
CA ASP A 629 -20.96 3.69 -0.54
C ASP A 629 -19.95 4.37 0.39
N LEU A 630 -20.42 4.97 1.49
CA LEU A 630 -19.53 5.58 2.50
C LEU A 630 -18.59 4.55 3.13
N ILE A 631 -19.07 3.34 3.40
CA ILE A 631 -18.25 2.23 3.90
C ILE A 631 -17.23 1.81 2.83
N SER A 632 -17.66 1.68 1.58
CA SER A 632 -16.80 1.29 0.46
C SER A 632 -15.65 2.27 0.25
N ILE A 633 -15.92 3.59 0.29
CA ILE A 633 -14.87 4.62 0.23
C ILE A 633 -13.85 4.44 1.37
N ALA A 634 -14.32 4.26 2.59
CA ALA A 634 -13.45 4.08 3.75
C ALA A 634 -12.61 2.80 3.65
N GLU A 635 -13.22 1.68 3.26
CA GLU A 635 -12.53 0.39 3.11
C GLU A 635 -11.57 0.37 1.91
N HIS A 636 -11.91 1.07 0.82
CA HIS A 636 -11.00 1.25 -0.31
C HIS A 636 -9.70 1.95 0.16
N VAL A 637 -9.81 3.07 0.86
CA VAL A 637 -8.66 3.79 1.42
C VAL A 637 -7.87 2.91 2.38
N ILE A 638 -8.54 2.20 3.30
CA ILE A 638 -7.89 1.29 4.24
C ILE A 638 -7.16 0.17 3.49
N GLY A 639 -7.80 -0.44 2.51
CA GLY A 639 -7.25 -1.54 1.71
C GLY A 639 -6.05 -1.11 0.86
N HIS A 640 -6.07 0.12 0.32
CA HIS A 640 -4.98 0.67 -0.46
C HIS A 640 -3.79 1.05 0.44
N VAL A 641 -4.04 1.81 1.52
CA VAL A 641 -2.98 2.36 2.38
C VAL A 641 -2.45 1.36 3.38
N CYS A 642 -3.31 0.50 3.93
CA CYS A 642 -2.99 -0.46 4.97
C CYS A 642 -3.53 -1.87 4.67
N PRO A 643 -3.09 -2.52 3.58
CA PRO A 643 -3.64 -3.80 3.12
C PRO A 643 -3.49 -4.95 4.14
N GLY A 644 -2.56 -4.84 5.07
CA GLY A 644 -2.37 -5.81 6.16
C GLY A 644 -3.15 -5.50 7.45
N LEU A 645 -3.95 -4.43 7.46
CA LEU A 645 -4.76 -4.05 8.61
C LEU A 645 -6.08 -4.85 8.61
N CYS A 646 -6.38 -5.50 9.73
CA CYS A 646 -7.69 -6.11 9.93
C CYS A 646 -8.62 -5.11 10.61
N THR A 647 -9.73 -4.83 9.97
CA THR A 647 -10.82 -4.03 10.52
C THR A 647 -12.05 -4.89 10.75
N GLU A 648 -12.87 -4.47 11.71
CA GLU A 648 -14.14 -5.10 12.07
C GLU A 648 -15.26 -4.09 11.86
N ARG A 649 -16.34 -4.51 11.23
CA ARG A 649 -17.58 -3.73 11.10
C ARG A 649 -18.51 -4.06 12.27
N HIS A 650 -18.76 -3.09 13.15
CA HIS A 650 -19.73 -3.17 14.25
C HIS A 650 -20.96 -2.35 13.87
N PHE A 651 -22.13 -2.92 13.97
CA PHE A 651 -23.37 -2.25 13.59
C PHE A 651 -23.94 -1.45 14.75
N LEU A 652 -24.34 -0.21 14.50
CA LEU A 652 -24.89 0.67 15.51
C LEU A 652 -26.39 0.37 15.75
N SER A 653 -26.84 0.43 17.00
CA SER A 653 -28.27 0.28 17.35
C SER A 653 -29.10 1.36 16.67
N ALA A 654 -29.98 0.97 15.75
CA ALA A 654 -30.86 1.86 15.00
C ALA A 654 -31.85 2.61 15.95
N MET A 655 -32.34 1.92 16.96
CA MET A 655 -33.24 2.51 17.99
C MET A 655 -32.52 3.60 18.77
N GLN A 656 -31.28 3.34 19.24
CA GLN A 656 -30.53 4.31 20.02
C GLN A 656 -30.02 5.48 19.16
N LEU A 657 -29.78 5.27 17.87
CA LEU A 657 -29.50 6.34 16.90
C LEU A 657 -30.72 7.26 16.74
N LYS A 658 -31.91 6.69 16.59
CA LYS A 658 -33.17 7.42 16.49
C LYS A 658 -33.47 8.20 17.77
N ASP A 659 -33.21 7.61 18.93
CA ASP A 659 -33.39 8.26 20.24
C ASP A 659 -32.31 9.28 20.59
N HIS A 660 -31.33 9.45 19.69
CA HIS A 660 -30.16 10.32 19.92
C HIS A 660 -29.45 10.06 21.26
N SER A 661 -29.28 8.78 21.60
CA SER A 661 -28.64 8.37 22.85
C SER A 661 -27.19 8.85 22.89
N LYS A 662 -26.68 9.26 24.04
CA LYS A 662 -25.30 9.74 24.23
C LYS A 662 -24.26 8.64 24.01
N ILE A 663 -24.62 7.41 24.32
CA ILE A 663 -23.81 6.20 24.13
C ILE A 663 -24.66 5.27 23.27
N ILE A 664 -24.14 4.90 22.12
CA ILE A 664 -24.81 4.04 21.17
C ILE A 664 -24.18 2.65 21.29
N HIS A 665 -25.01 1.64 21.50
CA HIS A 665 -24.57 0.25 21.53
C HIS A 665 -24.14 -0.20 20.13
N THR A 666 -23.10 -1.04 20.08
CA THR A 666 -22.57 -1.60 18.84
C THR A 666 -22.67 -3.12 18.88
N TYR A 667 -23.32 -3.69 17.88
CA TYR A 667 -23.35 -5.14 17.67
C TYR A 667 -22.09 -5.59 16.95
N SER A 668 -21.34 -6.49 17.56
CA SER A 668 -20.12 -7.03 16.96
C SER A 668 -20.44 -8.02 15.82
N PRO A 669 -19.48 -8.31 14.92
CA PRO A 669 -19.64 -9.40 13.95
C PRO A 669 -20.04 -10.72 14.61
N LYS A 670 -19.48 -11.05 15.78
CA LYS A 670 -19.81 -12.25 16.55
C LYS A 670 -21.27 -12.28 16.99
N ASP A 671 -21.84 -11.15 17.43
CA ASP A 671 -23.25 -11.07 17.84
C ASP A 671 -24.19 -11.39 16.67
N LEU A 672 -23.87 -10.85 15.49
CA LEU A 672 -24.64 -11.06 14.28
C LEU A 672 -24.51 -12.50 13.74
N PHE A 673 -23.30 -13.08 13.74
CA PHE A 673 -23.13 -14.50 13.40
C PHE A 673 -23.83 -15.43 14.38
N THR A 674 -23.75 -15.15 15.70
CA THR A 674 -24.43 -15.95 16.70
C THR A 674 -25.95 -15.92 16.49
N MET A 675 -26.52 -14.74 16.24
CA MET A 675 -27.93 -14.58 15.88
C MET A 675 -28.31 -15.39 14.63
N GLN A 676 -27.47 -15.34 13.57
CA GLN A 676 -27.70 -16.10 12.33
C GLN A 676 -27.69 -17.62 12.60
N LEU A 677 -26.70 -18.12 13.35
CA LEU A 677 -26.59 -19.54 13.72
C LEU A 677 -27.78 -20.01 14.58
N GLU A 678 -28.26 -19.17 15.50
CA GLU A 678 -29.46 -19.45 16.31
C GLU A 678 -30.77 -19.33 15.51
N LYS A 679 -30.71 -18.92 14.24
CA LYS A 679 -31.85 -18.63 13.37
C LYS A 679 -32.85 -17.65 14.01
N SER A 680 -32.32 -16.74 14.84
CA SER A 680 -33.07 -15.66 15.46
C SER A 680 -33.11 -14.45 14.55
N THR A 681 -34.14 -13.61 14.67
CA THR A 681 -34.20 -12.30 13.99
C THR A 681 -33.91 -11.16 14.95
N ARG A 682 -33.68 -11.44 16.23
CA ARG A 682 -33.56 -10.41 17.27
C ARG A 682 -32.18 -10.35 17.88
N LEU A 683 -31.66 -9.15 17.93
CA LEU A 683 -30.39 -8.77 18.58
C LEU A 683 -30.70 -8.22 19.99
N LYS A 684 -29.95 -8.64 21.00
CA LYS A 684 -30.15 -8.26 22.40
C LYS A 684 -29.31 -7.05 22.77
N LEU A 685 -29.91 -6.07 23.41
CA LEU A 685 -29.24 -4.93 24.02
C LEU A 685 -28.86 -5.22 25.48
N PRO A 686 -27.83 -4.58 26.02
CA PRO A 686 -27.42 -4.76 27.42
C PRO A 686 -28.49 -4.35 28.45
N ASP A 687 -29.43 -3.47 28.08
CA ASP A 687 -30.54 -2.99 28.89
C ASP A 687 -31.75 -3.94 28.92
N GLY A 688 -31.64 -5.09 28.23
CA GLY A 688 -32.70 -6.10 28.15
C GLY A 688 -33.71 -5.89 27.00
N HIS A 689 -33.63 -4.78 26.27
CA HIS A 689 -34.38 -4.58 25.03
C HIS A 689 -33.82 -5.43 23.92
N SER A 690 -34.54 -5.58 22.81
CA SER A 690 -34.08 -6.28 21.63
C SER A 690 -34.49 -5.54 20.36
N GLU A 691 -33.65 -5.50 19.39
CA GLU A 691 -33.90 -4.93 18.06
C GLU A 691 -34.00 -6.04 17.01
N ASP A 692 -34.71 -5.77 15.91
CA ASP A 692 -34.77 -6.67 14.79
C ASP A 692 -33.50 -6.50 13.91
N PHE A 693 -32.96 -7.61 13.43
CA PHE A 693 -31.83 -7.60 12.47
C PHE A 693 -32.15 -6.72 11.24
N LEU A 694 -33.41 -6.77 10.78
CA LEU A 694 -33.87 -5.95 9.68
C LEU A 694 -33.65 -4.45 9.93
N ASP A 695 -33.98 -3.96 11.14
CA ASP A 695 -33.80 -2.55 11.48
C ASP A 695 -32.34 -2.14 11.55
N VAL A 696 -31.48 -3.00 12.08
CA VAL A 696 -30.05 -2.72 12.30
C VAL A 696 -29.24 -2.80 11.01
N VAL A 697 -29.47 -3.81 10.18
CA VAL A 697 -28.64 -4.08 8.99
C VAL A 697 -29.33 -3.68 7.67
N CYS A 698 -30.65 -3.87 7.57
CA CYS A 698 -31.41 -3.70 6.34
C CYS A 698 -32.33 -2.47 6.36
N MET A 699 -32.09 -1.48 7.21
CA MET A 699 -32.91 -0.26 7.34
C MET A 699 -34.41 -0.54 7.51
N GLY A 700 -34.79 -1.69 8.07
CA GLY A 700 -36.18 -2.13 8.24
C GLY A 700 -36.87 -2.50 6.92
N SER A 701 -36.14 -2.89 5.86
CA SER A 701 -36.67 -3.21 4.54
C SER A 701 -36.51 -4.69 4.21
N GLU A 702 -37.60 -5.39 3.89
CA GLU A 702 -37.59 -6.76 3.38
C GLU A 702 -37.01 -6.84 1.93
N GLU A 703 -37.04 -5.74 1.19
CA GLU A 703 -36.45 -5.67 -0.13
C GLU A 703 -34.94 -5.75 -0.04
N ILE A 704 -34.33 -4.92 0.82
CA ILE A 704 -32.88 -4.95 1.08
C ILE A 704 -32.44 -6.32 1.59
N LYS A 705 -33.22 -6.95 2.47
CA LYS A 705 -32.93 -8.29 2.99
C LYS A 705 -32.81 -9.33 1.87
N ARG A 706 -33.58 -9.21 0.78
CA ARG A 706 -33.49 -10.12 -0.38
C ARG A 706 -32.23 -9.87 -1.22
N MET A 707 -31.67 -8.68 -1.17
CA MET A 707 -30.43 -8.31 -1.84
C MET A 707 -29.17 -8.76 -1.10
N VAL A 708 -29.33 -9.18 0.14
CA VAL A 708 -28.23 -9.53 1.05
C VAL A 708 -28.15 -11.04 1.26
N CYS A 709 -26.98 -11.63 0.99
CA CYS A 709 -26.66 -13.01 1.39
C CYS A 709 -26.00 -12.97 2.78
N LEU A 710 -26.55 -13.73 3.73
CA LEU A 710 -26.03 -13.77 5.10
C LEU A 710 -24.66 -14.45 5.15
N GLY A 711 -23.81 -14.05 6.11
CA GLY A 711 -22.47 -14.54 6.25
C GLY A 711 -22.36 -16.06 6.41
N ILE A 712 -23.30 -16.70 7.12
CA ILE A 712 -23.34 -18.17 7.28
C ILE A 712 -23.58 -18.91 5.96
N ASP A 713 -24.33 -18.31 5.05
CA ASP A 713 -24.70 -18.90 3.75
C ASP A 713 -23.62 -18.66 2.67
N LEU A 714 -22.65 -17.80 2.95
CA LEU A 714 -21.57 -17.50 1.99
C LEU A 714 -20.64 -18.71 1.81
N PRO A 715 -20.18 -18.97 0.56
CA PRO A 715 -19.11 -19.92 0.31
C PRO A 715 -17.82 -19.53 1.02
N ILE A 716 -17.00 -20.51 1.42
CA ILE A 716 -15.71 -20.27 2.11
C ILE A 716 -14.70 -19.48 1.26
N SER A 717 -14.89 -19.39 -0.06
CA SER A 717 -14.10 -18.51 -0.93
C SER A 717 -14.22 -17.03 -0.58
N HIS A 718 -15.29 -16.65 0.13
CA HIS A 718 -15.48 -15.28 0.64
C HIS A 718 -14.80 -15.00 1.97
N LEU A 719 -14.16 -16.01 2.59
CA LEU A 719 -13.31 -15.77 3.74
C LEU A 719 -12.15 -14.85 3.35
N THR A 720 -11.98 -13.78 4.09
CA THR A 720 -10.89 -12.82 3.86
C THR A 720 -9.54 -13.53 4.02
N ILE A 721 -8.52 -13.05 3.32
CA ILE A 721 -7.14 -13.57 3.50
C ILE A 721 -6.69 -13.47 4.95
N HIS A 722 -7.19 -12.47 5.68
CA HIS A 722 -6.93 -12.31 7.11
C HIS A 722 -7.55 -13.44 7.94
N THR A 723 -8.83 -13.76 7.72
CA THR A 723 -9.51 -14.89 8.36
C THR A 723 -8.77 -16.19 8.09
N ARG A 724 -8.42 -16.46 6.83
CA ARG A 724 -7.66 -17.65 6.42
C ARG A 724 -6.32 -17.74 7.14
N ARG A 725 -5.56 -16.63 7.23
CA ARG A 725 -4.30 -16.57 7.97
C ARG A 725 -4.46 -16.89 9.47
N MET A 726 -5.52 -16.39 10.08
CA MET A 726 -5.82 -16.68 11.49
C MET A 726 -6.15 -18.14 11.70
N LEU A 727 -6.95 -18.74 10.81
CA LEU A 727 -7.23 -20.19 10.84
C LEU A 727 -5.96 -21.02 10.68
N CYS A 728 -5.07 -20.67 9.74
CA CYS A 728 -3.78 -21.35 9.58
C CYS A 728 -2.92 -21.28 10.84
N ARG A 729 -2.91 -20.15 11.56
CA ARG A 729 -2.17 -20.00 12.83
C ARG A 729 -2.62 -20.96 13.92
N ILE A 730 -3.89 -21.32 13.90
CA ILE A 730 -4.52 -22.16 14.92
C ILE A 730 -4.54 -23.63 14.51
N LEU A 731 -4.69 -23.95 13.23
CA LEU A 731 -4.91 -25.32 12.74
C LEU A 731 -3.67 -25.95 12.14
N ASP A 732 -2.69 -25.19 11.62
CA ASP A 732 -1.44 -25.78 11.09
C ASP A 732 -0.55 -26.40 12.17
N PRO A 733 -0.41 -25.79 13.39
CA PRO A 733 0.38 -26.42 14.46
C PRO A 733 -0.23 -27.75 14.89
N GLN A 734 0.65 -28.73 15.17
CA GLN A 734 0.23 -30.04 15.71
C GLN A 734 -0.48 -29.84 17.05
N ASP A 735 -1.72 -30.32 17.15
CA ASP A 735 -2.46 -30.39 18.42
C ASP A 735 -2.19 -31.77 19.09
N PRO A 736 -1.92 -31.82 20.41
CA PRO A 736 -1.69 -33.08 21.14
C PRO A 736 -2.87 -34.06 21.06
N MET A 737 -4.08 -33.54 20.82
CA MET A 737 -5.30 -34.33 20.64
C MET A 737 -5.60 -34.64 19.16
N GLY A 738 -4.71 -34.25 18.23
CA GLY A 738 -4.89 -34.41 16.79
C GLY A 738 -5.92 -33.52 16.16
N ARG A 739 -6.43 -32.49 16.86
CA ARG A 739 -7.48 -31.57 16.37
C ARG A 739 -6.88 -30.43 15.55
N ASP A 740 -5.98 -30.77 14.66
CA ASP A 740 -5.30 -29.88 13.74
C ASP A 740 -5.81 -30.03 12.30
N TRP A 741 -5.07 -29.52 11.32
CA TRP A 741 -5.40 -29.63 9.90
C TRP A 741 -5.70 -31.08 9.44
N CYS A 742 -5.04 -32.07 10.06
CA CYS A 742 -5.20 -33.50 9.68
C CYS A 742 -6.62 -33.98 9.97
N LEU A 743 -7.13 -33.74 11.19
CA LEU A 743 -8.49 -34.11 11.55
C LEU A 743 -9.53 -33.25 10.79
N LEU A 744 -9.21 -32.01 10.47
CA LEU A 744 -10.06 -31.17 9.62
C LEU A 744 -10.24 -31.78 8.23
N VAL A 745 -9.18 -32.27 7.58
CA VAL A 745 -9.25 -32.96 6.28
C VAL A 745 -10.20 -34.16 6.35
N VAL A 746 -10.13 -34.96 7.42
CA VAL A 746 -11.01 -36.12 7.66
C VAL A 746 -12.46 -35.65 7.88
N ALA A 747 -12.68 -34.62 8.71
CA ALA A 747 -14.02 -34.11 8.99
C ALA A 747 -14.71 -33.50 7.76
N LEU A 748 -13.92 -33.03 6.78
CA LEU A 748 -14.40 -32.54 5.50
C LEU A 748 -14.58 -33.64 4.43
N GLY A 749 -14.29 -34.92 4.77
CA GLY A 749 -14.42 -36.07 3.87
C GLY A 749 -13.38 -36.12 2.75
N MET A 750 -12.18 -35.58 3.00
CA MET A 750 -11.12 -35.47 2.00
C MET A 750 -9.86 -36.29 2.37
N GLU A 751 -10.02 -37.48 2.96
CA GLU A 751 -8.91 -38.33 3.44
C GLU A 751 -7.90 -38.66 2.32
N ASN A 752 -8.32 -38.62 1.08
CA ASN A 752 -7.46 -38.86 -0.10
C ASN A 752 -6.34 -37.80 -0.25
N LEU A 753 -6.50 -36.60 0.36
CA LEU A 753 -5.50 -35.55 0.32
C LEU A 753 -4.37 -35.75 1.36
N LEU A 754 -4.61 -36.52 2.42
CA LEU A 754 -3.66 -36.71 3.51
C LEU A 754 -2.26 -37.13 3.05
N PRO A 755 -2.11 -38.15 2.15
CA PRO A 755 -0.77 -38.55 1.70
C PRO A 755 -0.03 -37.43 0.96
N ASN A 756 -0.76 -36.62 0.17
CA ASN A 756 -0.18 -35.52 -0.59
C ASN A 756 0.22 -34.34 0.30
N LEU A 757 -0.59 -34.01 1.30
CA LEU A 757 -0.32 -32.96 2.27
C LEU A 757 0.79 -33.33 3.25
N ASP A 758 0.91 -34.61 3.60
CA ASP A 758 1.94 -35.07 4.54
C ASP A 758 3.28 -35.32 3.85
N SER A 759 3.28 -35.81 2.60
CA SER A 759 4.47 -36.07 1.79
C SER A 759 5.05 -34.82 1.13
N SER A 760 4.34 -33.67 1.20
CA SER A 760 4.80 -32.46 0.53
C SER A 760 6.20 -32.08 1.04
N SER A 761 7.17 -32.13 0.14
CA SER A 761 8.55 -31.65 0.32
C SER A 761 8.63 -30.18 0.75
N ASN A 762 7.52 -29.44 0.65
CA ASN A 762 7.33 -28.08 1.12
C ASN A 762 6.73 -28.05 2.53
N LYS A 763 7.56 -28.28 3.54
CA LYS A 763 7.22 -28.02 4.95
C LYS A 763 6.88 -26.55 5.24
N LEU A 764 6.97 -25.68 4.23
CA LEU A 764 6.80 -24.23 4.35
C LEU A 764 5.39 -23.75 4.01
N GLU A 765 4.55 -24.55 3.35
CA GLU A 765 3.20 -24.17 2.95
C GLU A 765 2.15 -24.52 4.00
N SER A 766 1.09 -23.70 4.11
CA SER A 766 -0.02 -23.99 5.02
C SER A 766 -0.85 -25.16 4.49
N LYS A 767 -1.01 -26.15 5.33
CA LYS A 767 -1.84 -27.32 5.04
C LYS A 767 -3.33 -27.01 5.19
N THR A 768 -3.66 -26.16 6.16
CA THR A 768 -5.02 -25.67 6.37
C THR A 768 -5.53 -24.87 5.17
N ASP A 769 -4.71 -23.94 4.64
CA ASP A 769 -5.09 -23.11 3.49
C ASP A 769 -5.37 -23.98 2.24
N LYS A 770 -4.47 -24.94 1.97
CA LYS A 770 -4.67 -25.92 0.88
C LYS A 770 -5.92 -26.78 1.06
N THR A 771 -6.20 -27.21 2.28
CA THR A 771 -7.39 -27.99 2.60
C THR A 771 -8.66 -27.19 2.29
N LEU A 772 -8.72 -25.92 2.69
CA LEU A 772 -9.87 -25.06 2.42
C LEU A 772 -10.06 -24.80 0.91
N ASP A 773 -8.96 -24.55 0.18
CA ASP A 773 -9.02 -24.37 -1.28
C ASP A 773 -9.53 -25.61 -2.01
N GLU A 774 -9.07 -26.80 -1.62
CA GLU A 774 -9.47 -28.04 -2.27
C GLU A 774 -10.92 -28.40 -1.91
N TRP A 775 -11.33 -28.15 -0.66
CA TRP A 775 -12.71 -28.35 -0.25
C TRP A 775 -13.67 -27.45 -1.04
N PHE A 776 -13.31 -26.18 -1.24
CA PHE A 776 -14.10 -25.28 -2.08
C PHE A 776 -14.24 -25.78 -3.53
N ARG A 777 -13.15 -26.34 -4.10
CA ARG A 777 -13.18 -26.87 -5.47
C ARG A 777 -13.99 -28.14 -5.62
N SER A 778 -14.02 -29.00 -4.61
CA SER A 778 -14.61 -30.33 -4.67
C SER A 778 -16.03 -30.41 -4.14
N ALA A 779 -16.46 -29.47 -3.28
CA ALA A 779 -17.76 -29.51 -2.62
C ALA A 779 -18.58 -28.24 -2.88
N PRO A 780 -19.71 -28.32 -3.64
CA PRO A 780 -20.59 -27.18 -3.86
C PRO A 780 -21.22 -26.61 -2.56
N GLU A 781 -21.30 -27.43 -1.50
CA GLU A 781 -21.86 -27.06 -0.18
C GLU A 781 -20.84 -26.48 0.81
N SER A 782 -19.70 -25.99 0.33
CA SER A 782 -18.65 -25.44 1.18
C SER A 782 -19.00 -24.02 1.68
N THR A 783 -19.98 -23.94 2.58
CA THR A 783 -20.43 -22.69 3.22
C THR A 783 -19.69 -22.44 4.53
N ILE A 784 -19.75 -21.16 5.00
CA ILE A 784 -19.18 -20.77 6.30
C ILE A 784 -19.91 -21.49 7.44
N GLU A 785 -21.25 -21.69 7.37
CA GLU A 785 -22.01 -22.48 8.36
C GLU A 785 -21.47 -23.91 8.47
N ASN A 786 -21.26 -24.58 7.34
CA ASN A 786 -20.74 -25.94 7.35
C ASN A 786 -19.33 -26.03 7.92
N LEU A 787 -18.47 -25.04 7.65
CA LEU A 787 -17.14 -24.98 8.26
C LEU A 787 -17.22 -24.81 9.77
N ILE A 788 -18.08 -23.90 10.27
CA ILE A 788 -18.32 -23.68 11.69
C ILE A 788 -18.80 -24.98 12.36
N ASN A 789 -19.79 -25.67 11.79
CA ASN A 789 -20.31 -26.91 12.32
C ASN A 789 -19.21 -27.98 12.43
N LYS A 790 -18.38 -28.13 11.38
CA LYS A 790 -17.24 -29.06 11.40
C LYS A 790 -16.20 -28.72 12.45
N LEU A 791 -15.85 -27.46 12.61
CA LEU A 791 -14.93 -27.03 13.66
C LEU A 791 -15.49 -27.25 15.06
N GLN A 792 -16.80 -27.07 15.28
CA GLN A 792 -17.48 -27.40 16.54
C GLN A 792 -17.46 -28.90 16.82
N GLU A 793 -17.73 -29.75 15.82
CA GLU A 793 -17.58 -31.23 15.95
C GLU A 793 -16.17 -31.61 16.39
N LEU A 794 -15.15 -30.89 15.98
CA LEU A 794 -13.75 -31.07 16.35
C LEU A 794 -13.39 -30.45 17.72
N ASN A 795 -14.31 -29.79 18.39
CA ASN A 795 -14.09 -29.00 19.64
C ASN A 795 -12.97 -27.96 19.47
N ARG A 796 -13.00 -27.22 18.31
CA ARG A 796 -12.09 -26.11 18.00
C ARG A 796 -12.82 -24.77 18.07
N ASP A 797 -13.32 -24.46 19.26
CA ASP A 797 -14.04 -23.21 19.53
C ASP A 797 -13.15 -21.97 19.27
N ASP A 798 -11.83 -22.11 19.42
CA ASP A 798 -10.88 -21.07 19.05
C ASP A 798 -10.87 -20.73 17.56
N ALA A 799 -11.02 -21.72 16.68
CA ALA A 799 -11.10 -21.51 15.23
C ALA A 799 -12.50 -20.99 14.83
N VAL A 800 -13.55 -21.46 15.52
CA VAL A 800 -14.90 -20.91 15.36
C VAL A 800 -14.91 -19.42 15.71
N ASP A 801 -14.34 -19.04 16.85
CA ASP A 801 -14.25 -17.64 17.27
C ASP A 801 -13.55 -16.76 16.23
N VAL A 802 -12.48 -17.24 15.60
CA VAL A 802 -11.84 -16.50 14.49
C VAL A 802 -12.82 -16.19 13.37
N ILE A 803 -13.63 -17.17 12.94
CA ILE A 803 -14.61 -16.97 11.86
C ILE A 803 -15.67 -15.97 12.31
N LEU A 804 -16.23 -16.13 13.52
CA LEU A 804 -17.29 -15.26 14.04
C LEU A 804 -16.87 -13.79 14.14
N TRP A 805 -15.57 -13.50 14.36
CA TRP A 805 -15.05 -12.13 14.46
C TRP A 805 -14.58 -11.54 13.14
N THR A 806 -14.10 -12.36 12.20
CA THR A 806 -13.34 -11.84 11.05
C THR A 806 -13.93 -12.17 9.69
N ALA A 807 -14.92 -13.08 9.63
CA ALA A 807 -15.62 -13.37 8.39
C ALA A 807 -16.62 -12.28 8.03
N PRO A 808 -16.95 -12.07 6.76
CA PRO A 808 -17.95 -11.08 6.34
C PRO A 808 -19.33 -11.48 6.85
N VAL A 809 -20.01 -10.57 7.53
CA VAL A 809 -21.35 -10.79 8.16
C VAL A 809 -22.44 -10.97 7.11
N PHE A 810 -22.29 -10.32 5.98
CA PHE A 810 -23.15 -10.48 4.79
C PHE A 810 -22.40 -10.00 3.55
N LYS A 811 -22.97 -10.27 2.38
CA LYS A 811 -22.53 -9.74 1.09
C LYS A 811 -23.76 -9.34 0.27
N ILE A 812 -23.69 -8.21 -0.42
CA ILE A 812 -24.71 -7.77 -1.37
C ILE A 812 -24.61 -8.63 -2.62
N LEU A 813 -25.73 -9.21 -3.05
CA LEU A 813 -25.80 -10.00 -4.27
C LEU A 813 -25.80 -9.07 -5.50
N PRO A 814 -25.09 -9.40 -6.57
CA PRO A 814 -25.19 -8.64 -7.80
C PRO A 814 -26.64 -8.71 -8.32
N TYR A 815 -27.15 -7.57 -8.77
CA TYR A 815 -28.48 -7.48 -9.36
C TYR A 815 -28.49 -8.29 -10.67
N GLU A 816 -29.23 -9.41 -10.71
CA GLU A 816 -29.50 -10.11 -11.96
C GLU A 816 -30.59 -9.32 -12.71
N ASP A 817 -30.20 -8.66 -13.77
CA ASP A 817 -31.05 -7.86 -14.64
C ASP A 817 -32.03 -8.76 -15.39
N HIS A 818 -33.22 -8.99 -14.84
CA HIS A 818 -34.35 -9.69 -15.49
C HIS A 818 -35.27 -8.74 -16.26
N SER A 819 -34.79 -7.62 -16.80
CA SER A 819 -35.60 -6.76 -17.66
C SER A 819 -34.92 -6.49 -19.01
N THR A 820 -35.42 -7.20 -20.04
CA THR A 820 -35.38 -6.75 -21.41
C THR A 820 -36.36 -5.55 -21.53
N ASP A 821 -36.00 -4.36 -21.14
CA ASP A 821 -36.49 -3.11 -21.74
C ASP A 821 -35.60 -1.93 -21.29
N GLY A 822 -35.21 -1.15 -22.30
CA GLY A 822 -34.19 -0.13 -22.13
C GLY A 822 -34.67 1.10 -21.38
N SER A 823 -33.74 1.68 -20.70
CA SER A 823 -33.69 3.00 -20.06
C SER A 823 -33.69 2.99 -18.53
N VAL A 824 -32.51 2.81 -17.92
CA VAL A 824 -32.18 3.40 -16.59
C VAL A 824 -30.66 3.63 -16.54
N PRO A 825 -30.17 4.74 -15.92
CA PRO A 825 -28.78 5.14 -15.99
C PRO A 825 -27.86 4.24 -15.17
N HIS A 826 -26.71 3.94 -15.76
CA HIS A 826 -25.64 3.14 -15.14
C HIS A 826 -25.00 3.89 -13.96
N LEU A 827 -25.27 3.42 -12.76
CA LEU A 827 -24.46 3.67 -11.58
C LEU A 827 -24.30 2.34 -10.84
N ALA A 828 -23.19 1.71 -10.93
CA ALA A 828 -22.58 0.71 -10.09
C ALA A 828 -21.96 -0.47 -10.85
N THR A 829 -20.80 -0.29 -11.44
CA THR A 829 -19.89 -1.42 -11.78
C THR A 829 -18.43 -0.97 -11.77
N ALA A 830 -17.93 -0.50 -10.63
CA ALA A 830 -16.52 -0.17 -10.50
C ALA A 830 -15.78 -0.85 -9.32
N SER A 831 -16.40 -1.79 -8.60
CA SER A 831 -15.75 -2.29 -7.37
C SER A 831 -15.40 -3.77 -7.29
N THR A 832 -15.59 -4.57 -8.34
CA THR A 832 -15.28 -6.01 -8.26
C THR A 832 -14.21 -6.54 -9.22
N ASN A 833 -13.65 -5.74 -10.11
CA ASN A 833 -12.72 -6.24 -11.14
C ASN A 833 -11.25 -5.82 -10.96
N THR A 834 -10.87 -5.08 -9.94
CA THR A 834 -9.47 -4.62 -9.76
C THR A 834 -8.60 -5.54 -8.91
N LEU A 835 -9.15 -6.51 -8.21
CA LEU A 835 -8.35 -7.44 -7.37
C LEU A 835 -7.95 -8.76 -8.07
N SER A 836 -8.46 -9.06 -9.25
CA SER A 836 -8.09 -10.29 -9.99
C SER A 836 -6.96 -10.11 -11.01
N ASN A 837 -6.51 -8.89 -11.29
CA ASN A 837 -5.48 -8.62 -12.30
C ASN A 837 -4.06 -8.35 -11.74
N LEU A 838 -3.85 -8.45 -10.43
CA LEU A 838 -2.53 -8.31 -9.80
C LEU A 838 -1.85 -9.64 -9.45
N SER A 839 -2.39 -10.78 -9.92
CA SER A 839 -1.79 -12.11 -9.75
C SER A 839 -1.49 -12.79 -11.09
N ARG A 840 -0.78 -12.10 -11.99
CA ARG A 840 -0.04 -12.74 -13.08
C ARG A 840 1.30 -12.08 -13.32
#